data_38594e22abe1f3a85455f04ccd601ed0
#
_entry.id   38594e22abe1f3a85455f04ccd601ed0
#
_cell.length_a   1.000
_cell.length_b   1.000
_cell.length_c   1.000
_cell.angle_alpha   90.00
_cell.angle_beta   90.00
_cell.angle_gamma   90.00
#
_symmetry.space_group_name_H-M   'P 1'
#
loop_
_entity.id
_entity.type
_entity.pdbx_description
1 polymer ?
#
loop_
_entity_poly.entity_id
_entity_poly.type
_entity_poly.pdbx_seq_one_letter_code
_entity_poly.pdbx_strand_id
1 'polypeptide(L)'
;TEIERLSDEREKTGVFTGAYAINPVNGENIPIWIADYVMISYGTGAIMAVPAHDQRDFDFARQYGLEIRPVIQPQGDDVTPLHGDTMQEAYSGAGIMINSGLLDGGTSTTDKGRKNPAIAKVLDYLEAQQLGKEAINYRLRDWLISRQRYWGSPIPMLYADGDIKPVTDDDLPVELPEDVDFMPTGRSPLTYHEPFFKVSDDIRRETDTMDTFMESSWYQLRYLSPETSDVPFDAEEAAYWLPVDTYTGGAEHAVMHLLYTRFFTKTLRDMGVFDDAKTIANAHGRNADDMFNEPMLQLRNQGQVLGAERPGDYVLCYGQFVGDKLIADKVEVVEQNAVPAGFDGVFGEIMHRTENILRVQMTGVTKLVEVADGAEISIPSIPGDNTVNQLKHHLEIQRMSKSKGNVVNPDELVEKYGSDTVRCYLMFNFDWQKGGPWNENNIKGPQGWLMDVWDLVMSGVPEGTGNPEVERDIERKLHQTIEVVNRGLEEFSFNTSIAEQMKFKNTLKSAVNAGALGAEAWSSTMNAVVRLMAPFAPHMAEELWATLGQGYSVHTQAWPEYDAEKAKEDTVELVIMINGRPRGEAIAVPAGINKDDAEKLALESETVQRATDGKAPRRVIFIPGKKGSDPKVNIVI
;
A
#
# COMPACT_ATOMS: atom_id res chain seq x y z
N THR A 1 4.14 -0.27 30.16
CA THR A 1 5.05 -0.20 28.99
C THR A 1 5.10 1.21 28.44
N GLU A 2 6.09 1.53 27.61
CA GLU A 2 6.23 2.85 26.97
C GLU A 2 5.07 3.14 26.02
N ILE A 3 4.54 2.09 25.38
CA ILE A 3 3.36 2.17 24.50
C ILE A 3 2.09 2.53 25.30
N GLU A 4 1.92 2.01 26.49
CA GLU A 4 0.80 2.36 27.37
C GLU A 4 0.85 3.80 27.86
N ARG A 5 2.06 4.40 27.97
CA ARG A 5 2.23 5.81 28.33
C ARG A 5 1.90 6.77 27.20
N LEU A 6 1.90 6.30 25.95
CA LEU A 6 1.54 7.08 24.76
C LEU A 6 0.04 7.06 24.45
N SER A 7 -0.75 6.26 25.17
CA SER A 7 -2.21 6.22 25.00
C SER A 7 -2.85 7.53 25.45
N ASP A 8 -3.61 8.17 24.56
CA ASP A 8 -4.34 9.40 24.85
C ASP A 8 -5.52 9.19 25.83
N GLU A 9 -5.97 7.95 25.99
CA GLU A 9 -7.13 7.57 26.84
C GLU A 9 -6.80 7.40 28.32
N ARG A 10 -5.52 7.45 28.70
CA ARG A 10 -5.12 7.25 30.09
C ARG A 10 -5.14 8.56 30.87
N GLU A 11 -5.66 8.50 32.13
CA GLU A 11 -5.53 9.58 33.10
C GLU A 11 -4.05 9.93 33.32
N LYS A 12 -3.68 11.20 33.12
CA LYS A 12 -2.30 11.67 33.25
C LYS A 12 -1.97 11.86 34.73
N THR A 13 -0.98 11.14 35.24
CA THR A 13 -0.58 11.26 36.67
C THR A 13 0.76 11.97 36.80
N GLY A 14 0.94 12.69 37.91
CA GLY A 14 2.19 13.39 38.20
C GLY A 14 2.31 13.90 39.61
N VAL A 15 3.51 14.31 39.98
CA VAL A 15 3.85 14.81 41.31
C VAL A 15 4.65 16.09 41.19
N PHE A 16 4.27 17.14 41.95
CA PHE A 16 5.03 18.36 42.05
C PHE A 16 6.34 18.11 42.82
N THR A 17 7.46 18.55 42.27
CA THR A 17 8.78 18.35 42.89
C THR A 17 9.08 19.31 44.04
N GLY A 18 8.29 20.39 44.20
CA GLY A 18 8.57 21.49 45.11
C GLY A 18 9.58 22.50 44.57
N ALA A 19 10.14 22.28 43.38
CA ALA A 19 11.13 23.15 42.75
C ALA A 19 10.54 23.92 41.56
N TYR A 20 11.22 24.98 41.18
CA TYR A 20 10.87 25.85 40.05
C TYR A 20 12.07 26.02 39.13
N ALA A 21 11.83 26.17 37.85
CA ALA A 21 12.79 26.62 36.86
C ALA A 21 12.49 28.08 36.47
N ILE A 22 13.52 28.80 36.02
CA ILE A 22 13.35 30.15 35.49
C ILE A 22 13.17 30.06 33.98
N ASN A 23 12.04 30.59 33.47
CA ASN A 23 11.84 30.71 32.04
C ASN A 23 12.84 31.71 31.45
N PRO A 24 13.75 31.33 30.56
CA PRO A 24 14.81 32.19 30.07
C PRO A 24 14.32 33.35 29.19
N VAL A 25 13.08 33.29 28.70
CA VAL A 25 12.53 34.33 27.80
C VAL A 25 11.90 35.48 28.57
N ASN A 26 11.24 35.21 29.70
CA ASN A 26 10.51 36.24 30.48
C ASN A 26 10.95 36.35 31.94
N GLY A 27 11.81 35.44 32.41
CA GLY A 27 12.34 35.46 33.80
C GLY A 27 11.35 34.93 34.85
N GLU A 28 10.20 34.40 34.47
CA GLU A 28 9.21 33.88 35.41
C GLU A 28 9.59 32.50 35.94
N ASN A 29 9.17 32.21 37.18
CA ASN A 29 9.33 30.90 37.80
C ASN A 29 8.22 29.95 37.28
N ILE A 30 8.60 28.83 36.70
CA ILE A 30 7.70 27.77 36.26
C ILE A 30 7.86 26.53 37.14
N PRO A 31 6.76 25.87 37.59
CA PRO A 31 6.85 24.72 38.47
C PRO A 31 7.39 23.49 37.76
N ILE A 32 8.21 22.69 38.44
CA ILE A 32 8.75 21.45 37.93
C ILE A 32 7.91 20.27 38.45
N TRP A 33 7.35 19.49 37.54
CA TRP A 33 6.56 18.29 37.82
C TRP A 33 7.23 17.04 37.24
N ILE A 34 7.07 15.91 37.90
CA ILE A 34 7.34 14.61 37.35
C ILE A 34 5.99 14.06 36.87
N ALA A 35 5.86 13.72 35.59
CA ALA A 35 4.63 13.23 34.99
C ALA A 35 4.86 11.97 34.18
N ASP A 36 3.90 11.04 34.21
CA ASP A 36 4.03 9.72 33.59
C ASP A 36 3.98 9.75 32.06
N TYR A 37 3.38 10.78 31.45
CA TYR A 37 3.34 10.96 30.00
C TYR A 37 4.59 11.62 29.42
N VAL A 38 5.48 12.17 30.26
CA VAL A 38 6.77 12.74 29.82
C VAL A 38 7.80 11.62 29.71
N MET A 39 8.29 11.41 28.49
CA MET A 39 9.21 10.31 28.20
C MET A 39 10.67 10.71 28.38
N ILE A 40 11.42 9.91 29.15
CA ILE A 40 12.86 10.10 29.34
C ILE A 40 13.63 10.00 28.02
N SER A 41 13.13 9.16 27.09
CA SER A 41 13.73 8.97 25.76
C SER A 41 13.50 10.11 24.77
N TYR A 42 12.70 11.14 25.14
CA TYR A 42 12.45 12.30 24.28
C TYR A 42 13.34 13.49 24.67
N GLY A 43 14.26 13.85 23.81
CA GLY A 43 15.22 14.92 24.05
C GLY A 43 16.11 14.63 25.26
N THR A 44 16.07 15.50 26.27
CA THR A 44 16.79 15.35 27.55
C THR A 44 15.96 14.66 28.64
N GLY A 45 14.72 14.25 28.33
CA GLY A 45 13.74 13.78 29.30
C GLY A 45 13.06 14.92 30.10
N ALA A 46 13.42 16.17 29.85
CA ALA A 46 12.77 17.35 30.40
C ALA A 46 12.13 18.18 29.29
N ILE A 47 10.86 18.51 29.41
CA ILE A 47 10.11 19.34 28.47
C ILE A 47 9.63 20.62 29.13
N MET A 48 9.50 21.70 28.36
CA MET A 48 8.72 22.86 28.74
C MET A 48 7.31 22.65 28.25
N ALA A 49 6.37 22.41 29.16
CA ALA A 49 4.96 22.15 28.83
C ALA A 49 4.28 23.43 28.30
N VAL A 50 3.33 23.29 27.42
CA VAL A 50 2.54 24.37 26.81
C VAL A 50 1.04 24.07 26.90
N PRO A 51 0.42 24.15 28.08
CA PRO A 51 -0.95 23.69 28.31
C PRO A 51 -2.00 24.29 27.37
N ALA A 52 -1.83 25.52 26.93
CA ALA A 52 -2.78 26.14 26.00
C ALA A 52 -2.68 25.62 24.55
N HIS A 53 -1.59 24.88 24.19
CA HIS A 53 -1.28 24.52 22.78
C HIS A 53 -0.85 23.07 22.57
N ASP A 54 -0.76 22.26 23.62
CA ASP A 54 -0.61 20.80 23.57
C ASP A 54 -1.71 20.14 24.41
N GLN A 55 -2.48 19.22 23.82
CA GLN A 55 -3.65 18.63 24.49
C GLN A 55 -3.27 17.81 25.73
N ARG A 56 -2.14 17.11 25.73
CA ARG A 56 -1.69 16.30 26.88
C ARG A 56 -1.31 17.21 28.06
N ASP A 57 -0.63 18.32 27.77
CA ASP A 57 -0.27 19.34 28.75
C ASP A 57 -1.52 20.06 29.27
N PHE A 58 -2.53 20.28 28.39
CA PHE A 58 -3.81 20.86 28.75
C PHE A 58 -4.57 19.99 29.75
N ASP A 59 -4.70 18.70 29.45
CA ASP A 59 -5.40 17.74 30.31
C ASP A 59 -4.73 17.64 31.68
N PHE A 60 -3.40 17.58 31.69
CA PHE A 60 -2.60 17.56 32.92
C PHE A 60 -2.79 18.86 33.73
N ALA A 61 -2.72 20.02 33.08
CA ALA A 61 -2.90 21.30 33.76
C ALA A 61 -4.31 21.45 34.35
N ARG A 62 -5.35 20.97 33.64
CA ARG A 62 -6.72 20.94 34.16
C ARG A 62 -6.85 20.05 35.39
N GLN A 63 -6.26 18.86 35.35
CA GLN A 63 -6.33 17.90 36.45
C GLN A 63 -5.65 18.41 37.72
N TYR A 64 -4.51 19.10 37.58
CA TYR A 64 -3.73 19.58 38.72
C TYR A 64 -3.94 21.06 39.05
N GLY A 65 -4.88 21.74 38.38
CA GLY A 65 -5.20 23.13 38.61
C GLY A 65 -4.07 24.08 38.30
N LEU A 66 -3.26 23.77 37.27
CA LEU A 66 -2.17 24.63 36.81
C LEU A 66 -2.71 25.71 35.88
N GLU A 67 -1.99 26.84 35.81
CA GLU A 67 -2.36 27.92 34.89
C GLU A 67 -2.26 27.49 33.43
N ILE A 68 -3.33 27.74 32.66
CA ILE A 68 -3.36 27.58 31.23
C ILE A 68 -3.26 28.95 30.60
N ARG A 69 -2.09 29.28 30.04
CA ARG A 69 -1.79 30.61 29.48
C ARG A 69 -1.73 30.52 27.95
N PRO A 70 -2.72 31.08 27.23
CA PRO A 70 -2.63 31.18 25.78
C PRO A 70 -1.44 32.08 25.38
N VAL A 71 -0.58 31.57 24.50
CA VAL A 71 0.57 32.30 23.95
C VAL A 71 0.46 32.49 22.43
N ILE A 72 -0.54 31.87 21.80
CA ILE A 72 -0.91 32.08 20.40
C ILE A 72 -2.41 32.39 20.36
N GLN A 73 -2.78 33.50 19.75
CA GLN A 73 -4.17 33.88 19.49
C GLN A 73 -4.50 33.67 18.04
N PRO A 74 -5.58 32.94 17.72
CA PRO A 74 -6.06 32.81 16.34
C PRO A 74 -6.44 34.20 15.78
N GLN A 75 -6.31 34.35 14.46
CA GLN A 75 -6.66 35.58 13.74
C GLN A 75 -7.93 35.40 12.93
N GLY A 76 -8.73 36.46 12.83
CA GLY A 76 -9.97 36.51 12.04
C GLY A 76 -11.00 37.44 12.68
N ASP A 77 -11.86 38.03 11.89
CA ASP A 77 -12.89 39.00 12.35
C ASP A 77 -13.98 38.33 13.22
N ASP A 78 -14.20 37.01 13.06
CA ASP A 78 -15.22 36.24 13.79
C ASP A 78 -14.62 35.29 14.85
N VAL A 79 -13.36 35.46 15.24
CA VAL A 79 -12.68 34.55 16.15
C VAL A 79 -12.74 35.05 17.58
N THR A 80 -13.29 34.23 18.48
CA THR A 80 -13.30 34.53 19.92
C THR A 80 -11.90 34.40 20.48
N PRO A 81 -11.37 35.44 21.22
CA PRO A 81 -10.07 35.36 21.87
C PRO A 81 -9.98 34.18 22.86
N LEU A 82 -8.86 33.49 22.85
CA LEU A 82 -8.59 32.39 23.80
C LEU A 82 -8.31 32.95 25.19
N HIS A 83 -8.98 32.37 26.18
CA HIS A 83 -8.73 32.65 27.61
C HIS A 83 -8.58 31.32 28.35
N GLY A 84 -7.46 31.11 29.06
CA GLY A 84 -7.12 29.86 29.71
C GLY A 84 -8.23 29.27 30.60
N ASP A 85 -8.96 30.13 31.32
CA ASP A 85 -10.07 29.69 32.21
C ASP A 85 -11.28 29.16 31.46
N THR A 86 -11.48 29.57 30.20
CA THR A 86 -12.66 29.20 29.38
C THR A 86 -12.38 28.18 28.29
N MET A 87 -11.09 27.92 27.99
CA MET A 87 -10.71 26.91 27.00
C MET A 87 -11.22 25.53 27.44
N GLN A 88 -11.75 24.77 26.48
CA GLN A 88 -12.19 23.38 26.68
C GLN A 88 -11.17 22.37 26.14
N GLU A 89 -10.32 22.80 25.21
CA GLU A 89 -9.28 22.03 24.55
C GLU A 89 -8.08 22.92 24.21
N ALA A 90 -6.94 22.32 23.93
CA ALA A 90 -5.75 23.05 23.51
C ALA A 90 -5.90 23.56 22.06
N TYR A 91 -5.35 24.73 21.79
CA TYR A 91 -5.34 25.32 20.45
C TYR A 91 -3.99 25.11 19.76
N SER A 92 -3.93 24.31 18.71
CA SER A 92 -2.72 23.96 17.96
C SER A 92 -2.57 24.68 16.60
N GLY A 93 -3.39 25.71 16.34
CA GLY A 93 -3.40 26.46 15.08
C GLY A 93 -2.36 27.59 15.00
N ALA A 94 -2.32 28.24 13.83
CA ALA A 94 -1.53 29.44 13.60
C ALA A 94 -2.18 30.68 14.22
N GLY A 95 -1.38 31.71 14.52
CA GLY A 95 -1.92 32.96 15.08
C GLY A 95 -0.84 33.98 15.41
N ILE A 96 -1.22 34.95 16.23
CA ILE A 96 -0.31 35.98 16.74
C ILE A 96 0.15 35.61 18.14
N MET A 97 1.44 35.80 18.40
CA MET A 97 2.06 35.58 19.71
C MET A 97 1.58 36.64 20.69
N ILE A 98 1.17 36.18 21.87
CA ILE A 98 0.77 37.01 23.02
C ILE A 98 1.39 36.42 24.28
N ASN A 99 1.44 37.17 25.37
CA ASN A 99 1.99 36.75 26.68
C ASN A 99 3.38 36.09 26.58
N SER A 100 4.16 36.50 25.58
CA SER A 100 5.42 35.87 25.18
C SER A 100 6.59 36.90 25.14
N GLY A 101 6.40 38.06 25.74
CA GLY A 101 7.40 39.11 25.88
C GLY A 101 8.00 39.56 24.54
N LEU A 102 9.25 39.23 24.29
CA LEU A 102 9.95 39.60 23.04
C LEU A 102 9.31 39.08 21.76
N LEU A 103 8.42 38.06 21.85
CA LEU A 103 7.73 37.45 20.72
C LEU A 103 6.35 38.06 20.48
N ASP A 104 5.83 38.88 21.41
CA ASP A 104 4.48 39.46 21.31
C ASP A 104 4.30 40.22 19.99
N GLY A 105 3.13 40.02 19.36
CA GLY A 105 2.79 40.57 18.05
C GLY A 105 3.44 39.83 16.87
N GLY A 106 4.32 38.88 17.09
CA GLY A 106 4.90 38.03 16.04
C GLY A 106 3.94 36.99 15.53
N THR A 107 4.13 36.55 14.30
CA THR A 107 3.32 35.47 13.69
C THR A 107 3.88 34.12 14.06
N SER A 108 3.01 33.20 14.52
CA SER A 108 3.29 31.78 14.63
C SER A 108 2.51 31.03 13.57
N THR A 109 3.18 30.14 12.83
CA THR A 109 2.56 29.28 11.81
C THR A 109 2.50 27.84 12.32
N THR A 110 1.91 26.93 11.54
CA THR A 110 1.95 25.48 11.82
C THR A 110 3.23 24.81 11.33
N ASP A 111 4.14 25.58 10.71
CA ASP A 111 5.43 25.08 10.27
C ASP A 111 6.32 24.72 11.46
N LYS A 112 7.24 23.76 11.23
CA LYS A 112 8.19 23.31 12.25
C LYS A 112 9.55 23.98 12.10
N GLY A 113 10.25 24.11 13.23
CA GLY A 113 11.59 24.69 13.29
C GLY A 113 11.64 26.12 12.76
N ARG A 114 12.74 26.53 12.16
CA ARG A 114 12.97 27.91 11.67
C ARG A 114 12.04 28.39 10.56
N LYS A 115 11.22 27.50 9.98
CA LYS A 115 10.17 27.91 9.04
C LYS A 115 9.03 28.67 9.73
N ASN A 116 8.84 28.44 11.02
CA ASN A 116 7.93 29.22 11.86
C ASN A 116 8.66 30.50 12.36
N PRO A 117 8.19 31.71 12.01
CA PRO A 117 8.88 32.95 12.38
C PRO A 117 9.06 33.15 13.87
N ALA A 118 8.10 32.73 14.70
CA ALA A 118 8.20 32.85 16.16
C ALA A 118 9.27 31.91 16.72
N ILE A 119 9.36 30.66 16.19
CA ILE A 119 10.41 29.73 16.58
C ILE A 119 11.79 30.25 16.16
N ALA A 120 11.93 30.73 14.93
CA ALA A 120 13.19 31.28 14.46
C ALA A 120 13.68 32.44 15.39
N LYS A 121 12.79 33.35 15.74
CA LYS A 121 13.12 34.51 16.60
C LYS A 121 13.54 34.10 18.01
N VAL A 122 12.88 33.10 18.62
CA VAL A 122 13.27 32.64 19.96
C VAL A 122 14.58 31.88 19.96
N LEU A 123 14.84 31.08 18.91
CA LEU A 123 16.12 30.38 18.74
C LEU A 123 17.27 31.38 18.62
N ASP A 124 17.13 32.40 17.77
CA ASP A 124 18.15 33.47 17.64
C ASP A 124 18.41 34.17 18.97
N TYR A 125 17.36 34.44 19.75
CA TYR A 125 17.51 35.06 21.08
C TYR A 125 18.25 34.14 22.04
N LEU A 126 17.86 32.88 22.17
CA LEU A 126 18.48 31.92 23.10
C LEU A 126 19.96 31.68 22.76
N GLU A 127 20.29 31.59 21.48
CA GLU A 127 21.66 31.42 21.00
C GLU A 127 22.51 32.69 21.26
N ALA A 128 21.97 33.86 20.96
CA ALA A 128 22.66 35.13 21.21
C ALA A 128 22.94 35.38 22.71
N GLN A 129 22.07 34.92 23.60
CA GLN A 129 22.24 35.01 25.05
C GLN A 129 23.03 33.84 25.64
N GLN A 130 23.47 32.85 24.81
CA GLN A 130 24.15 31.61 25.24
C GLN A 130 23.34 30.80 26.27
N LEU A 131 21.99 30.87 26.18
CA LEU A 131 21.05 30.14 27.04
C LEU A 131 20.64 28.81 26.48
N GLY A 132 20.89 28.56 25.17
CA GLY A 132 20.57 27.33 24.48
C GLY A 132 21.09 27.33 23.06
N LYS A 133 20.84 26.28 22.35
CA LYS A 133 21.13 26.12 20.92
C LYS A 133 20.02 25.33 20.23
N GLU A 134 19.86 25.55 18.93
CA GLU A 134 18.98 24.71 18.11
C GLU A 134 19.42 23.27 18.18
N ALA A 135 18.47 22.37 18.36
CA ALA A 135 18.70 20.93 18.33
C ALA A 135 17.65 20.26 17.43
N ILE A 136 18.11 19.40 16.55
CA ILE A 136 17.25 18.58 15.72
C ILE A 136 17.14 17.21 16.37
N ASN A 137 15.94 16.88 16.84
CA ASN A 137 15.65 15.55 17.39
C ASN A 137 14.87 14.74 16.35
N TYR A 138 15.42 13.59 16.00
CA TYR A 138 14.73 12.65 15.11
C TYR A 138 13.78 11.79 15.94
N ARG A 139 12.59 11.53 15.40
CA ARG A 139 11.62 10.58 16.01
C ARG A 139 12.03 9.13 15.82
N LEU A 140 12.98 8.87 14.91
CA LEU A 140 13.54 7.55 14.70
C LEU A 140 14.45 7.22 15.87
N ARG A 141 14.19 6.08 16.53
CA ARG A 141 15.06 5.54 17.58
C ARG A 141 16.24 4.81 16.95
N ASP A 142 17.33 4.73 17.72
CA ASP A 142 18.47 3.90 17.33
C ASP A 142 18.03 2.44 17.15
N TRP A 143 18.56 1.81 16.12
CA TRP A 143 18.26 0.42 15.85
C TRP A 143 19.14 -0.48 16.70
N LEU A 144 18.52 -1.46 17.35
CA LEU A 144 19.24 -2.51 18.04
C LEU A 144 19.66 -3.56 17.02
N ILE A 145 20.96 -3.75 16.83
CA ILE A 145 21.52 -4.75 15.91
C ILE A 145 21.67 -6.13 16.54
N SER A 146 21.61 -6.22 17.85
CA SER A 146 21.85 -7.42 18.65
C SER A 146 20.53 -8.11 19.02
N ARG A 147 20.49 -9.44 18.88
CA ARG A 147 19.35 -10.30 19.25
C ARG A 147 19.80 -11.51 20.05
N GLN A 148 19.10 -11.78 21.15
CA GLN A 148 19.34 -12.91 22.05
C GLN A 148 18.71 -14.20 21.49
N ARG A 149 19.18 -14.63 20.33
CA ARG A 149 18.69 -15.82 19.63
C ARG A 149 19.82 -16.55 18.90
N TYR A 150 19.56 -17.81 18.51
CA TYR A 150 20.53 -18.61 17.77
C TYR A 150 20.61 -18.20 16.29
N TRP A 151 19.46 -18.12 15.61
CA TRP A 151 19.43 -17.83 14.17
C TRP A 151 19.75 -16.37 13.88
N GLY A 152 20.89 -16.16 13.22
CA GLY A 152 21.44 -14.88 12.80
C GLY A 152 22.96 -14.97 12.73
N SER A 153 23.62 -14.00 12.08
CA SER A 153 25.08 -13.93 12.03
C SER A 153 25.63 -13.61 13.42
N PRO A 154 26.56 -14.41 13.96
CA PRO A 154 27.22 -14.09 15.23
C PRO A 154 27.91 -12.73 15.19
N ILE A 155 27.80 -11.97 16.26
CA ILE A 155 28.47 -10.67 16.39
C ILE A 155 29.94 -10.94 16.74
N PRO A 156 30.93 -10.53 15.91
CA PRO A 156 32.33 -10.92 16.07
C PRO A 156 33.06 -10.08 17.13
N MET A 157 32.58 -10.16 18.38
CA MET A 157 33.11 -9.40 19.51
C MET A 157 33.51 -10.33 20.66
N LEU A 158 34.51 -9.90 21.41
CA LEU A 158 35.05 -10.57 22.59
C LEU A 158 34.97 -9.64 23.80
N TYR A 159 34.69 -10.22 24.96
CA TYR A 159 34.79 -9.57 26.26
C TYR A 159 36.06 -10.06 26.95
N ALA A 160 37.02 -9.15 27.10
CA ALA A 160 38.31 -9.43 27.67
C ALA A 160 38.75 -8.28 28.59
N ASP A 161 39.16 -8.58 29.83
CA ASP A 161 39.68 -7.59 30.81
C ASP A 161 38.69 -6.44 31.13
N GLY A 162 37.38 -6.69 30.96
CA GLY A 162 36.35 -5.68 31.14
C GLY A 162 36.09 -4.78 29.91
N ASP A 163 36.87 -4.98 28.85
CA ASP A 163 36.74 -4.27 27.56
C ASP A 163 36.05 -5.15 26.52
N ILE A 164 35.42 -4.49 25.52
CA ILE A 164 34.86 -5.14 24.33
C ILE A 164 35.86 -4.97 23.18
N LYS A 165 36.27 -6.06 22.57
CA LYS A 165 37.26 -6.08 21.48
C LYS A 165 36.74 -6.85 20.28
N PRO A 166 37.04 -6.46 19.03
CA PRO A 166 36.70 -7.28 17.87
C PRO A 166 37.47 -8.60 17.89
N VAL A 167 36.90 -9.63 17.30
CA VAL A 167 37.57 -10.86 16.94
C VAL A 167 38.67 -10.54 15.94
N THR A 168 39.83 -11.24 15.99
CA THR A 168 40.92 -11.03 15.04
C THR A 168 40.55 -11.54 13.65
N ASP A 169 41.16 -10.99 12.59
CA ASP A 169 40.88 -11.40 11.21
C ASP A 169 41.16 -12.89 10.98
N ASP A 170 42.16 -13.46 11.67
CA ASP A 170 42.50 -14.88 11.58
C ASP A 170 41.43 -15.80 12.21
N ASP A 171 40.59 -15.28 13.09
CA ASP A 171 39.52 -16.01 13.77
C ASP A 171 38.13 -15.78 13.11
N LEU A 172 38.09 -15.14 11.95
CA LEU A 172 36.90 -14.95 11.14
C LEU A 172 36.78 -16.01 10.03
N PRO A 173 35.58 -16.44 9.65
CA PRO A 173 34.26 -16.04 10.21
C PRO A 173 33.96 -16.70 11.55
N VAL A 174 33.15 -16.03 12.40
CA VAL A 174 32.57 -16.66 13.58
C VAL A 174 31.35 -17.47 13.14
N GLU A 175 31.48 -18.80 13.20
CA GLU A 175 30.42 -19.72 12.77
C GLU A 175 29.51 -20.12 13.93
N LEU A 176 28.22 -20.38 13.60
CA LEU A 176 27.26 -20.93 14.55
C LEU A 176 27.60 -22.40 14.82
N PRO A 177 27.62 -22.86 16.09
CA PRO A 177 27.84 -24.27 16.41
C PRO A 177 26.63 -25.11 16.01
N GLU A 178 26.85 -26.28 15.41
CA GLU A 178 25.77 -27.17 14.95
C GLU A 178 25.23 -28.08 16.07
N ASP A 179 25.96 -28.26 17.15
CA ASP A 179 25.71 -29.20 18.25
C ASP A 179 25.06 -28.53 19.48
N VAL A 180 24.15 -27.58 19.27
CA VAL A 180 23.49 -26.87 20.36
C VAL A 180 22.18 -27.51 20.80
N ASP A 181 21.93 -27.48 22.08
CA ASP A 181 20.67 -27.92 22.68
C ASP A 181 19.65 -26.77 22.72
N PHE A 182 18.54 -26.90 22.01
CA PHE A 182 17.44 -25.94 22.06
C PHE A 182 16.52 -26.20 23.26
N MET A 183 16.86 -25.63 24.40
CA MET A 183 16.05 -25.75 25.61
C MET A 183 15.02 -24.62 25.69
N PRO A 184 13.80 -24.86 26.21
CA PRO A 184 12.74 -23.84 26.33
C PRO A 184 13.00 -22.89 27.51
N THR A 185 14.19 -22.30 27.56
CA THR A 185 14.64 -21.40 28.64
C THR A 185 14.31 -19.92 28.36
N GLY A 186 13.86 -19.57 27.15
CA GLY A 186 13.74 -18.19 26.69
C GLY A 186 15.08 -17.48 26.45
N ARG A 187 16.20 -18.20 26.48
CA ARG A 187 17.54 -17.68 26.21
C ARG A 187 18.11 -18.30 24.94
N SER A 188 19.00 -17.58 24.27
CA SER A 188 19.77 -18.12 23.15
C SER A 188 20.57 -19.35 23.58
N PRO A 189 20.57 -20.46 22.82
CA PRO A 189 21.44 -21.63 23.06
C PRO A 189 22.91 -21.27 23.17
N LEU A 190 23.37 -20.22 22.48
CA LEU A 190 24.76 -19.76 22.52
C LEU A 190 25.20 -19.33 23.92
N THR A 191 24.26 -18.91 24.79
CA THR A 191 24.57 -18.44 26.16
C THR A 191 24.98 -19.58 27.12
N TYR A 192 24.69 -20.83 26.77
CA TYR A 192 25.05 -22.01 27.58
C TYR A 192 25.84 -23.07 26.81
N HIS A 193 26.19 -22.79 25.54
CA HIS A 193 27.10 -23.65 24.77
C HIS A 193 28.58 -23.24 25.03
N GLU A 194 29.19 -23.83 26.07
CA GLU A 194 30.53 -23.44 26.54
C GLU A 194 31.61 -23.43 25.45
N PRO A 195 31.65 -24.39 24.50
CA PRO A 195 32.64 -24.35 23.42
C PRO A 195 32.54 -23.13 22.50
N PHE A 196 31.35 -22.51 22.39
CA PHE A 196 31.14 -21.32 21.59
C PHE A 196 31.53 -20.04 22.34
N PHE A 197 30.99 -19.85 23.57
CA PHE A 197 31.15 -18.57 24.25
C PHE A 197 32.44 -18.44 25.05
N LYS A 198 33.08 -19.54 25.49
CA LYS A 198 34.28 -19.51 26.30
C LYS A 198 35.52 -19.67 25.42
N VAL A 199 36.22 -18.56 25.13
CA VAL A 199 37.48 -18.59 24.38
C VAL A 199 38.64 -18.94 25.28
N SER A 200 38.66 -18.39 26.51
CA SER A 200 39.60 -18.72 27.58
C SER A 200 38.98 -18.49 28.96
N ASP A 201 39.72 -18.64 30.06
CA ASP A 201 39.20 -18.37 31.39
C ASP A 201 38.81 -16.88 31.58
N ASP A 202 39.51 -15.97 30.90
CA ASP A 202 39.30 -14.50 31.02
C ASP A 202 38.64 -13.88 29.78
N ILE A 203 38.42 -14.65 28.69
CA ILE A 203 37.88 -14.14 27.43
C ILE A 203 36.60 -14.89 27.07
N ARG A 204 35.55 -14.14 26.85
CA ARG A 204 34.24 -14.65 26.40
C ARG A 204 33.85 -14.03 25.05
N ARG A 205 33.26 -14.88 24.19
CA ARG A 205 32.67 -14.45 22.93
C ARG A 205 31.28 -13.84 23.18
N GLU A 206 30.87 -12.88 22.35
CA GLU A 206 29.49 -12.43 22.28
C GLU A 206 28.57 -13.60 21.88
N THR A 207 27.42 -13.70 22.54
CA THR A 207 26.42 -14.75 22.33
C THR A 207 25.16 -14.27 21.63
N ASP A 208 25.06 -12.97 21.36
CA ASP A 208 24.00 -12.40 20.55
C ASP A 208 24.33 -12.57 19.06
N THR A 209 23.29 -12.65 18.26
CA THR A 209 23.39 -12.64 16.80
C THR A 209 22.82 -11.34 16.24
N MET A 210 23.14 -11.02 15.00
CA MET A 210 22.63 -9.82 14.35
C MET A 210 21.13 -9.92 14.07
N ASP A 211 20.46 -8.77 14.08
CA ASP A 211 19.07 -8.65 13.64
C ASP A 211 18.92 -9.03 12.18
N THR A 212 17.80 -9.68 11.84
CA THR A 212 17.48 -10.08 10.46
C THR A 212 17.55 -8.92 9.49
N PHE A 213 17.15 -7.71 9.92
CA PHE A 213 17.19 -6.54 9.03
C PHE A 213 18.60 -6.03 8.75
N MET A 214 19.56 -6.29 9.60
CA MET A 214 20.98 -6.04 9.29
C MET A 214 21.44 -6.93 8.13
N GLU A 215 21.17 -8.22 8.21
CA GLU A 215 21.54 -9.18 7.18
C GLU A 215 20.81 -8.94 5.87
N SER A 216 19.51 -8.69 5.94
CA SER A 216 18.71 -8.41 4.76
C SER A 216 18.98 -7.03 4.12
N SER A 217 19.75 -6.17 4.77
CA SER A 217 20.04 -4.82 4.26
C SER A 217 21.02 -4.79 3.09
N TRP A 218 21.80 -5.83 2.88
CA TRP A 218 22.81 -5.88 1.84
C TRP A 218 22.78 -7.17 0.99
N TYR A 219 21.75 -8.02 1.17
CA TYR A 219 21.65 -9.31 0.48
C TYR A 219 21.69 -9.15 -1.05
N GLN A 220 21.17 -8.05 -1.59
CA GLN A 220 21.18 -7.75 -3.02
C GLN A 220 22.61 -7.56 -3.57
N LEU A 221 23.56 -7.17 -2.73
CA LEU A 221 24.97 -7.09 -3.08
C LEU A 221 25.59 -8.49 -3.08
N ARG A 222 25.40 -9.22 -2.00
CA ARG A 222 25.95 -10.59 -1.85
C ARG A 222 25.36 -11.58 -2.85
N TYR A 223 24.09 -11.39 -3.20
CA TYR A 223 23.37 -12.22 -4.18
C TYR A 223 24.06 -12.25 -5.55
N LEU A 224 24.73 -11.16 -5.94
CA LEU A 224 25.47 -11.08 -7.22
C LEU A 224 26.78 -11.87 -7.19
N SER A 225 27.35 -12.10 -6.03
CA SER A 225 28.71 -12.68 -5.90
C SER A 225 28.75 -13.72 -4.77
N PRO A 226 27.92 -14.78 -4.80
CA PRO A 226 27.82 -15.75 -3.71
C PRO A 226 29.10 -16.54 -3.48
N GLU A 227 29.92 -16.71 -4.52
CA GLU A 227 31.14 -17.51 -4.51
C GLU A 227 32.40 -16.74 -4.03
N THR A 228 32.31 -15.39 -3.91
CA THR A 228 33.47 -14.61 -3.42
C THR A 228 33.67 -14.80 -1.92
N SER A 229 34.89 -14.93 -1.46
CA SER A 229 35.24 -15.15 -0.05
C SER A 229 36.09 -14.04 0.58
N ASP A 230 36.75 -13.24 -0.22
CA ASP A 230 37.70 -12.21 0.16
C ASP A 230 37.13 -10.79 0.18
N VAL A 231 36.00 -10.58 -0.50
CA VAL A 231 35.28 -9.29 -0.53
C VAL A 231 33.79 -9.49 -0.29
N PRO A 232 33.07 -8.46 0.20
CA PRO A 232 31.63 -8.56 0.44
C PRO A 232 30.82 -8.84 -0.84
N PHE A 233 31.25 -8.28 -1.97
CA PHE A 233 30.68 -8.44 -3.30
C PHE A 233 31.71 -8.09 -4.39
N ASP A 234 31.50 -8.60 -5.59
CA ASP A 234 32.31 -8.27 -6.75
C ASP A 234 31.94 -6.89 -7.32
N ALA A 235 32.94 -6.05 -7.57
CA ALA A 235 32.73 -4.68 -8.03
C ALA A 235 32.24 -4.61 -9.49
N GLU A 236 32.64 -5.55 -10.37
CA GLU A 236 32.18 -5.61 -11.77
C GLU A 236 30.71 -6.00 -11.83
N GLU A 237 30.29 -7.02 -11.05
CA GLU A 237 28.92 -7.44 -10.94
C GLU A 237 28.03 -6.33 -10.36
N ALA A 238 28.51 -5.65 -9.31
CA ALA A 238 27.80 -4.51 -8.73
C ALA A 238 27.68 -3.34 -9.73
N ALA A 239 28.74 -3.05 -10.49
CA ALA A 239 28.75 -2.01 -11.51
C ALA A 239 27.76 -2.29 -12.66
N TYR A 240 27.54 -3.56 -12.99
CA TYR A 240 26.64 -3.99 -14.06
C TYR A 240 25.18 -4.04 -13.61
N TRP A 241 24.88 -4.70 -12.49
CA TRP A 241 23.52 -5.04 -12.06
C TRP A 241 22.84 -3.98 -11.18
N LEU A 242 23.59 -3.17 -10.45
CA LEU A 242 23.04 -2.25 -9.47
C LEU A 242 23.00 -0.80 -9.95
N PRO A 243 22.16 0.06 -9.36
CA PRO A 243 21.12 -0.27 -8.38
C PRO A 243 20.01 -1.13 -8.96
N VAL A 244 19.22 -1.81 -8.09
CA VAL A 244 18.11 -2.67 -8.50
C VAL A 244 17.05 -1.87 -9.26
N ASP A 245 16.65 -2.33 -10.44
CA ASP A 245 15.71 -1.59 -11.30
C ASP A 245 14.31 -1.48 -10.68
N THR A 246 13.76 -2.61 -10.22
CA THR A 246 12.43 -2.67 -9.62
C THR A 246 12.43 -3.60 -8.41
N TYR A 247 11.94 -3.10 -7.29
CA TYR A 247 11.84 -3.83 -6.04
C TYR A 247 10.40 -3.99 -5.60
N THR A 248 9.99 -5.21 -5.29
CA THR A 248 8.63 -5.54 -4.87
C THR A 248 8.60 -6.12 -3.47
N GLY A 249 7.53 -5.89 -2.74
CA GLY A 249 7.36 -6.42 -1.39
C GLY A 249 6.15 -5.81 -0.69
N GLY A 250 5.85 -6.31 0.52
CA GLY A 250 4.75 -5.79 1.33
C GLY A 250 5.01 -4.35 1.78
N ALA A 251 3.96 -3.54 1.83
CA ALA A 251 4.05 -2.14 2.25
C ALA A 251 4.52 -1.97 3.71
N GLU A 252 4.34 -2.99 4.56
CA GLU A 252 4.82 -3.02 5.94
C GLU A 252 6.34 -2.89 6.07
N HIS A 253 7.08 -3.29 5.03
CA HIS A 253 8.54 -3.19 5.01
C HIS A 253 9.06 -1.77 4.77
N ALA A 254 8.20 -0.80 4.47
CA ALA A 254 8.59 0.60 4.28
C ALA A 254 9.31 1.20 5.49
N VAL A 255 8.90 0.83 6.70
CA VAL A 255 9.48 1.27 7.99
C VAL A 255 10.37 0.21 8.65
N MET A 256 10.60 -0.91 7.98
CA MET A 256 11.47 -2.00 8.43
C MET A 256 12.59 -2.23 7.42
N HIS A 257 12.57 -3.32 6.68
CA HIS A 257 13.61 -3.70 5.72
C HIS A 257 14.04 -2.56 4.77
N LEU A 258 13.10 -1.81 4.17
CA LEU A 258 13.44 -0.75 3.22
C LEU A 258 14.19 0.42 3.88
N LEU A 259 13.86 0.73 5.13
CA LEU A 259 14.55 1.78 5.87
C LEU A 259 15.99 1.37 6.19
N TYR A 260 16.18 0.12 6.66
CA TYR A 260 17.51 -0.42 6.95
C TYR A 260 18.38 -0.52 5.70
N THR A 261 17.89 -1.12 4.60
CA THR A 261 18.68 -1.29 3.38
C THR A 261 19.08 0.05 2.74
N ARG A 262 18.22 1.06 2.80
CA ARG A 262 18.54 2.42 2.34
C ARG A 262 19.64 3.04 3.18
N PHE A 263 19.51 2.98 4.51
CA PHE A 263 20.51 3.50 5.42
C PHE A 263 21.86 2.78 5.23
N PHE A 264 21.84 1.45 5.17
CA PHE A 264 23.02 0.63 4.99
C PHE A 264 23.76 0.95 3.69
N THR A 265 23.03 1.03 2.56
CA THR A 265 23.59 1.42 1.27
C THR A 265 24.24 2.80 1.30
N LYS A 266 23.58 3.79 1.92
CA LYS A 266 24.13 5.16 2.03
C LYS A 266 25.39 5.18 2.91
N THR A 267 25.41 4.40 3.98
CA THR A 267 26.58 4.27 4.86
C THR A 267 27.75 3.65 4.12
N LEU A 268 27.55 2.54 3.40
CA LEU A 268 28.58 1.90 2.60
C LEU A 268 29.12 2.84 1.50
N ARG A 269 28.23 3.61 0.86
CA ARG A 269 28.62 4.64 -0.11
C ARG A 269 29.52 5.70 0.53
N ASP A 270 29.14 6.21 1.68
CA ASP A 270 29.88 7.27 2.38
C ASP A 270 31.23 6.77 2.94
N MET A 271 31.35 5.46 3.15
CA MET A 271 32.61 4.78 3.49
C MET A 271 33.49 4.47 2.28
N GLY A 272 33.04 4.73 1.05
CA GLY A 272 33.80 4.46 -0.18
C GLY A 272 33.75 3.01 -0.65
N VAL A 273 32.92 2.15 -0.06
CA VAL A 273 32.85 0.70 -0.40
C VAL A 273 32.43 0.46 -1.86
N PHE A 274 31.74 1.43 -2.48
CA PHE A 274 31.31 1.35 -3.88
C PHE A 274 32.21 2.07 -4.88
N ASP A 275 33.37 2.60 -4.49
CA ASP A 275 34.21 3.45 -5.35
C ASP A 275 34.76 2.68 -6.57
N ASP A 276 35.15 1.44 -6.40
CA ASP A 276 35.60 0.57 -7.50
C ASP A 276 34.44 0.29 -8.48
N ALA A 277 33.27 -0.07 -7.97
CA ALA A 277 32.08 -0.30 -8.80
C ALA A 277 31.67 0.95 -9.59
N LYS A 278 31.75 2.12 -8.98
CA LYS A 278 31.50 3.42 -9.67
C LYS A 278 32.53 3.70 -10.75
N THR A 279 33.80 3.42 -10.47
CA THR A 279 34.88 3.59 -11.45
C THR A 279 34.67 2.71 -12.68
N ILE A 280 34.33 1.43 -12.44
CA ILE A 280 34.03 0.47 -13.50
C ILE A 280 32.79 0.90 -14.30
N ALA A 281 31.71 1.30 -13.65
CA ALA A 281 30.49 1.74 -14.29
C ALA A 281 30.74 2.97 -15.21
N ASN A 282 31.51 3.95 -14.75
CA ASN A 282 31.92 5.11 -15.55
C ASN A 282 32.76 4.71 -16.77
N ALA A 283 33.68 3.76 -16.63
CA ALA A 283 34.49 3.24 -17.72
C ALA A 283 33.64 2.57 -18.81
N HIS A 284 32.50 2.00 -18.45
CA HIS A 284 31.50 1.43 -19.36
C HIS A 284 30.42 2.42 -19.83
N GLY A 285 30.62 3.72 -19.58
CA GLY A 285 29.72 4.80 -20.06
C GLY A 285 28.41 4.95 -19.29
N ARG A 286 28.29 4.34 -18.11
CA ARG A 286 27.17 4.58 -17.17
C ARG A 286 27.50 5.82 -16.33
N ASN A 287 26.52 6.68 -16.10
CA ASN A 287 26.69 7.77 -15.12
C ASN A 287 26.62 7.19 -13.71
N ALA A 288 27.75 7.12 -13.00
CA ALA A 288 27.86 6.55 -11.67
C ALA A 288 27.74 7.59 -10.53
N ASP A 289 27.55 8.89 -10.83
CA ASP A 289 27.52 9.95 -9.81
C ASP A 289 26.42 9.70 -8.78
N ASP A 290 25.24 9.30 -9.26
CA ASP A 290 24.07 9.02 -8.42
C ASP A 290 23.88 7.54 -8.06
N MET A 291 24.77 6.66 -8.56
CA MET A 291 24.72 5.24 -8.19
C MET A 291 24.90 5.08 -6.67
N PHE A 292 24.12 4.19 -6.09
CA PHE A 292 24.08 3.90 -4.64
C PHE A 292 23.62 5.07 -3.74
N ASN A 293 23.00 6.12 -4.31
CA ASN A 293 22.21 7.08 -3.53
C ASN A 293 20.95 6.42 -2.96
N GLU A 294 20.38 5.48 -3.71
CA GLU A 294 19.34 4.56 -3.28
C GLU A 294 19.68 3.14 -3.76
N PRO A 295 19.35 2.10 -2.97
CA PRO A 295 19.62 0.72 -3.37
C PRO A 295 18.72 0.23 -4.51
N MET A 296 17.53 0.84 -4.68
CA MET A 296 16.53 0.49 -5.70
C MET A 296 16.04 1.76 -6.40
N LEU A 297 15.84 1.67 -7.74
CA LEU A 297 15.36 2.78 -8.56
C LEU A 297 13.85 2.96 -8.46
N GLN A 298 13.11 1.85 -8.33
CA GLN A 298 11.67 1.86 -8.29
C GLN A 298 11.13 0.87 -7.25
N LEU A 299 10.17 1.32 -6.44
CA LEU A 299 9.39 0.46 -5.54
C LEU A 299 8.01 0.17 -6.15
N ARG A 300 7.63 -1.10 -6.13
CA ARG A 300 6.32 -1.60 -6.54
C ARG A 300 5.71 -2.42 -5.42
N ASN A 301 5.29 -1.75 -4.35
CA ASN A 301 4.69 -2.43 -3.22
C ASN A 301 3.35 -3.03 -3.60
N GLN A 302 3.13 -4.27 -3.20
CA GLN A 302 1.88 -4.98 -3.40
C GLN A 302 0.92 -4.73 -2.24
N GLY A 303 -0.37 -4.67 -2.55
CA GLY A 303 -1.45 -4.70 -1.58
C GLY A 303 -1.54 -6.08 -0.90
N GLN A 304 -2.19 -6.10 0.24
CA GLN A 304 -2.36 -7.34 1.00
C GLN A 304 -3.55 -8.14 0.47
N VAL A 305 -3.37 -9.45 0.33
CA VAL A 305 -4.48 -10.39 0.20
C VAL A 305 -5.01 -10.66 1.61
N LEU A 306 -6.24 -10.29 1.83
CA LEU A 306 -6.91 -10.35 3.12
C LEU A 306 -7.69 -11.67 3.22
N GLY A 307 -8.11 -12.04 4.42
CA GLY A 307 -8.97 -13.19 4.65
C GLY A 307 -10.27 -13.08 3.84
N ALA A 308 -10.97 -14.20 3.69
CA ALA A 308 -12.22 -14.23 2.95
C ALA A 308 -13.25 -13.28 3.58
N GLU A 309 -14.01 -12.59 2.72
CA GLU A 309 -15.26 -11.97 3.16
C GLU A 309 -16.17 -13.05 3.72
N ARG A 310 -16.71 -12.81 4.89
CA ARG A 310 -17.71 -13.72 5.44
C ARG A 310 -19.00 -13.55 4.62
N PRO A 311 -19.50 -14.59 3.95
CA PRO A 311 -20.77 -14.51 3.27
C PRO A 311 -21.88 -14.38 4.31
N GLY A 312 -22.86 -13.54 4.03
CA GLY A 312 -24.04 -13.42 4.86
C GLY A 312 -24.77 -12.10 4.65
N ASP A 313 -26.06 -12.14 4.88
CA ASP A 313 -26.97 -11.01 4.74
C ASP A 313 -27.39 -10.46 6.10
N TYR A 314 -26.96 -11.09 7.21
CA TYR A 314 -27.33 -10.74 8.56
C TYR A 314 -26.12 -10.55 9.47
N VAL A 315 -26.24 -9.62 10.40
CA VAL A 315 -25.28 -9.39 11.48
C VAL A 315 -25.87 -9.91 12.78
N LEU A 316 -25.12 -10.71 13.52
CA LEU A 316 -25.43 -11.14 14.89
C LEU A 316 -24.46 -10.46 15.86
N CYS A 317 -25.00 -9.76 16.85
CA CYS A 317 -24.23 -9.14 17.91
C CYS A 317 -24.48 -9.90 19.22
N TYR A 318 -23.45 -10.55 19.74
CA TYR A 318 -23.45 -11.25 21.03
C TYR A 318 -22.93 -10.29 22.10
N GLY A 319 -23.52 -10.31 23.27
CA GLY A 319 -23.06 -9.49 24.39
C GLY A 319 -24.09 -9.37 25.50
N GLN A 320 -23.81 -8.56 26.50
CA GLN A 320 -24.69 -8.33 27.63
C GLN A 320 -25.29 -6.93 27.59
N PHE A 321 -26.58 -6.86 27.90
CA PHE A 321 -27.24 -5.57 28.06
C PHE A 321 -26.90 -4.95 29.42
N VAL A 322 -26.39 -3.71 29.40
CA VAL A 322 -26.17 -2.88 30.56
C VAL A 322 -27.06 -1.64 30.43
N GLY A 323 -28.26 -1.71 30.98
CA GLY A 323 -29.32 -0.73 30.75
C GLY A 323 -29.90 -0.84 29.35
N ASP A 324 -29.81 0.26 28.59
CA ASP A 324 -30.24 0.38 27.18
C ASP A 324 -29.08 0.21 26.18
N LYS A 325 -27.91 -0.23 26.67
CA LYS A 325 -26.72 -0.45 25.85
C LYS A 325 -26.37 -1.93 25.79
N LEU A 326 -26.07 -2.43 24.59
CA LEU A 326 -25.46 -3.74 24.40
C LEU A 326 -23.94 -3.57 24.37
N ILE A 327 -23.24 -4.24 25.29
CA ILE A 327 -21.78 -4.38 25.22
C ILE A 327 -21.51 -5.64 24.42
N ALA A 328 -21.03 -5.50 23.19
CA ALA A 328 -20.80 -6.61 22.30
C ALA A 328 -19.46 -7.29 22.59
N ASP A 329 -19.49 -8.56 22.95
CA ASP A 329 -18.31 -9.41 23.08
C ASP A 329 -17.87 -9.96 21.71
N LYS A 330 -18.83 -10.12 20.78
CA LYS A 330 -18.62 -10.71 19.47
C LYS A 330 -19.66 -10.20 18.46
N VAL A 331 -19.23 -9.96 17.24
CA VAL A 331 -20.08 -9.65 16.09
C VAL A 331 -19.80 -10.64 14.96
N GLU A 332 -20.83 -11.23 14.39
CA GLU A 332 -20.73 -12.19 13.29
C GLU A 332 -21.60 -11.78 12.12
N VAL A 333 -21.13 -12.01 10.89
CA VAL A 333 -21.93 -11.94 9.67
C VAL A 333 -22.31 -13.36 9.28
N VAL A 334 -23.59 -13.59 9.05
CA VAL A 334 -24.14 -14.92 8.77
C VAL A 334 -25.17 -14.87 7.66
N GLU A 335 -25.43 -16.01 7.03
CA GLU A 335 -26.56 -16.18 6.12
C GLU A 335 -27.89 -16.23 6.90
N GLN A 336 -28.99 -15.88 6.26
CA GLN A 336 -30.32 -15.84 6.89
C GLN A 336 -30.71 -17.15 7.59
N ASN A 337 -30.38 -18.27 7.01
CA ASN A 337 -30.68 -19.60 7.56
C ASN A 337 -29.79 -19.98 8.77
N ALA A 338 -28.72 -19.24 9.01
CA ALA A 338 -27.80 -19.45 10.13
C ALA A 338 -28.13 -18.57 11.35
N VAL A 339 -29.16 -17.72 11.28
CA VAL A 339 -29.65 -16.97 12.45
C VAL A 339 -30.34 -17.95 13.40
N PRO A 340 -29.83 -18.15 14.65
CA PRO A 340 -30.43 -19.11 15.57
C PRO A 340 -31.86 -18.73 15.96
N ALA A 341 -32.76 -19.69 15.96
CA ALA A 341 -34.10 -19.46 16.47
C ALA A 341 -34.04 -19.11 17.98
N GLY A 342 -34.60 -17.94 18.35
CA GLY A 342 -34.55 -17.45 19.72
C GLY A 342 -33.19 -16.85 20.12
N PHE A 343 -32.46 -16.28 19.15
CA PHE A 343 -31.21 -15.58 19.36
C PHE A 343 -31.36 -14.49 20.46
N ASP A 344 -30.60 -14.63 21.53
CA ASP A 344 -30.61 -13.72 22.70
C ASP A 344 -29.51 -12.65 22.51
N GLY A 345 -29.66 -11.80 21.51
CA GLY A 345 -28.76 -10.75 21.15
C GLY A 345 -29.44 -9.79 20.18
N VAL A 346 -28.64 -8.92 19.57
CA VAL A 346 -29.15 -8.00 18.56
C VAL A 346 -28.74 -8.52 17.19
N PHE A 347 -29.67 -8.60 16.25
CA PHE A 347 -29.38 -8.97 14.87
C PHE A 347 -30.03 -8.02 13.88
N GLY A 348 -29.51 -7.95 12.67
CA GLY A 348 -30.04 -7.11 11.62
C GLY A 348 -29.69 -7.61 10.22
N GLU A 349 -30.50 -7.20 9.24
CA GLU A 349 -30.28 -7.47 7.82
C GLU A 349 -29.32 -6.43 7.23
N ILE A 350 -28.32 -6.91 6.46
CA ILE A 350 -27.35 -6.04 5.78
C ILE A 350 -28.00 -5.47 4.52
N MET A 351 -28.31 -4.18 4.53
CA MET A 351 -28.93 -3.48 3.41
C MET A 351 -27.89 -2.99 2.39
N HIS A 352 -26.66 -2.74 2.82
CA HIS A 352 -25.57 -2.31 1.95
C HIS A 352 -24.21 -2.58 2.61
N ARG A 353 -23.23 -2.94 1.79
CA ARG A 353 -21.86 -3.27 2.24
C ARG A 353 -20.84 -2.44 1.46
N THR A 354 -19.90 -1.86 2.17
CA THR A 354 -18.67 -1.26 1.61
C THR A 354 -17.46 -1.89 2.31
N GLU A 355 -16.24 -1.59 1.87
CA GLU A 355 -15.00 -2.13 2.45
C GLU A 355 -14.89 -1.97 3.98
N ASN A 356 -15.49 -0.91 4.54
CA ASN A 356 -15.35 -0.57 5.96
C ASN A 356 -16.67 -0.33 6.70
N ILE A 357 -17.79 -0.38 6.01
CA ILE A 357 -19.09 -0.04 6.61
C ILE A 357 -20.17 -0.99 6.10
N LEU A 358 -20.89 -1.59 7.05
CA LEU A 358 -22.14 -2.28 6.81
C LEU A 358 -23.32 -1.33 7.16
N ARG A 359 -24.26 -1.18 6.26
CA ARG A 359 -25.56 -0.57 6.58
C ARG A 359 -26.54 -1.68 6.92
N VAL A 360 -27.02 -1.68 8.14
CA VAL A 360 -27.81 -2.77 8.71
C VAL A 360 -29.14 -2.23 9.21
N GLN A 361 -30.21 -2.92 8.84
CA GLN A 361 -31.53 -2.70 9.44
C GLN A 361 -31.68 -3.63 10.64
N MET A 362 -31.48 -3.10 11.84
CA MET A 362 -31.52 -3.90 13.06
C MET A 362 -32.95 -4.26 13.43
N THR A 363 -33.17 -5.52 13.79
CA THR A 363 -34.49 -5.99 14.22
C THR A 363 -34.72 -5.60 15.69
N GLY A 364 -35.81 -4.90 15.94
CA GLY A 364 -36.17 -4.43 17.28
C GLY A 364 -35.45 -3.18 17.78
N VAL A 365 -34.62 -2.54 16.92
CA VAL A 365 -33.83 -1.36 17.26
C VAL A 365 -34.06 -0.26 16.24
N THR A 366 -34.32 0.94 16.73
CA THR A 366 -34.75 2.08 15.90
C THR A 366 -33.67 3.15 15.67
N LYS A 367 -32.41 2.95 16.10
CA LYS A 367 -31.31 3.91 15.86
C LYS A 367 -29.93 3.28 15.66
N LEU A 368 -29.12 4.03 14.93
CA LEU A 368 -27.72 3.80 14.57
C LEU A 368 -26.84 3.35 15.72
N VAL A 369 -26.09 2.30 15.45
CA VAL A 369 -25.07 1.81 16.37
C VAL A 369 -23.78 1.57 15.59
N GLU A 370 -22.70 2.25 15.97
CA GLU A 370 -21.34 1.86 15.54
C GLU A 370 -20.91 0.70 16.43
N VAL A 371 -20.58 -0.43 15.81
CA VAL A 371 -20.05 -1.60 16.52
C VAL A 371 -18.62 -1.85 16.07
N ALA A 372 -17.70 -1.75 17.02
CA ALA A 372 -16.38 -2.35 16.92
C ALA A 372 -16.31 -3.50 17.93
N ASP A 373 -15.40 -4.47 17.76
CA ASP A 373 -15.13 -5.49 18.78
C ASP A 373 -14.89 -4.82 20.14
N GLY A 374 -15.67 -5.19 21.14
CA GLY A 374 -15.62 -4.60 22.47
C GLY A 374 -16.26 -3.22 22.63
N ALA A 375 -16.94 -2.69 21.60
CA ALA A 375 -17.60 -1.39 21.68
C ALA A 375 -18.98 -1.48 22.33
N GLU A 376 -19.32 -0.44 23.10
CA GLU A 376 -20.68 -0.24 23.63
C GLU A 376 -21.64 0.08 22.48
N ILE A 377 -22.70 -0.71 22.35
CA ILE A 377 -23.81 -0.45 21.44
C ILE A 377 -24.90 0.27 22.21
N SER A 378 -25.05 1.56 22.00
CA SER A 378 -26.22 2.30 22.49
C SER A 378 -27.43 2.01 21.62
N ILE A 379 -28.47 1.41 22.19
CA ILE A 379 -29.76 1.20 21.54
C ILE A 379 -30.73 2.27 22.07
N PRO A 380 -30.94 3.38 21.36
CA PRO A 380 -31.92 4.33 21.80
C PRO A 380 -33.34 3.79 21.54
N SER A 381 -34.16 3.73 22.55
CA SER A 381 -35.57 3.40 22.47
C SER A 381 -36.36 4.59 21.91
N ILE A 382 -36.52 4.67 20.60
CA ILE A 382 -37.51 5.55 19.95
C ILE A 382 -38.39 4.69 19.07
N PRO A 383 -39.67 4.53 19.38
CA PRO A 383 -40.60 3.76 18.54
C PRO A 383 -40.85 4.49 17.21
N GLY A 384 -40.65 3.80 16.10
CA GLY A 384 -41.27 4.17 14.82
C GLY A 384 -40.37 4.68 13.72
N ASP A 385 -39.04 4.70 13.85
CA ASP A 385 -38.14 5.15 12.78
C ASP A 385 -37.34 3.99 12.20
N ASN A 386 -37.60 3.62 10.94
CA ASN A 386 -36.90 2.58 10.18
C ASN A 386 -35.55 3.07 9.63
N THR A 387 -34.70 3.65 10.46
CA THR A 387 -33.38 4.14 10.01
C THR A 387 -32.38 2.99 9.83
N VAL A 388 -31.66 3.04 8.71
CA VAL A 388 -30.56 2.12 8.40
C VAL A 388 -29.37 2.45 9.30
N ASN A 389 -28.92 1.49 10.08
CA ASN A 389 -27.77 1.61 10.96
C ASN A 389 -26.44 1.39 10.21
N GLN A 390 -25.41 2.10 10.60
CA GLN A 390 -24.05 1.91 10.06
C GLN A 390 -23.19 1.22 11.10
N LEU A 391 -22.62 0.07 10.74
CA LEU A 391 -21.66 -0.65 11.55
C LEU A 391 -20.29 -0.46 10.92
N LYS A 392 -19.31 0.01 11.68
CA LYS A 392 -17.91 -0.02 11.23
C LYS A 392 -17.43 -1.45 11.20
N HIS A 393 -17.05 -1.87 10.03
CA HIS A 393 -16.69 -3.23 9.69
C HIS A 393 -15.22 -3.48 10.04
N HIS A 394 -14.87 -3.57 11.32
CA HIS A 394 -13.51 -3.89 11.74
C HIS A 394 -13.21 -5.40 11.76
N LEU A 395 -14.22 -6.25 11.55
CA LEU A 395 -14.14 -7.68 11.84
C LEU A 395 -13.96 -8.58 10.64
N GLU A 396 -14.16 -8.09 9.42
CA GLU A 396 -14.45 -9.00 8.32
C GLU A 396 -13.32 -9.14 7.32
N ILE A 397 -12.50 -8.12 7.15
CA ILE A 397 -11.38 -8.16 6.21
C ILE A 397 -10.08 -8.01 6.98
N GLN A 398 -9.68 -9.06 7.68
CA GLN A 398 -8.44 -9.04 8.44
C GLN A 398 -7.31 -9.67 7.63
N ARG A 399 -6.09 -9.15 7.86
CA ARG A 399 -4.87 -9.80 7.39
C ARG A 399 -4.89 -11.29 7.74
N MET A 400 -4.56 -12.14 6.78
CA MET A 400 -4.42 -13.57 7.02
C MET A 400 -3.35 -13.84 8.08
N SER A 401 -3.68 -14.64 9.08
CA SER A 401 -2.71 -15.11 10.07
C SER A 401 -3.12 -16.48 10.61
N LYS A 402 -2.13 -17.32 10.93
CA LYS A 402 -2.36 -18.64 11.52
C LYS A 402 -3.14 -18.58 12.83
N SER A 403 -2.88 -17.56 13.65
CA SER A 403 -3.55 -17.35 14.94
C SER A 403 -5.04 -17.01 14.79
N LYS A 404 -5.47 -16.49 13.64
CA LYS A 404 -6.88 -16.16 13.35
C LYS A 404 -7.63 -17.26 12.60
N GLY A 405 -6.92 -18.30 12.14
CA GLY A 405 -7.52 -19.41 11.39
C GLY A 405 -8.12 -19.00 10.03
N ASN A 406 -7.73 -17.86 9.48
CA ASN A 406 -8.25 -17.30 8.21
C ASN A 406 -7.24 -17.38 7.06
N VAL A 407 -6.25 -18.26 7.17
CA VAL A 407 -5.24 -18.49 6.13
C VAL A 407 -5.81 -19.38 5.04
N VAL A 408 -5.59 -19.01 3.79
CA VAL A 408 -5.84 -19.87 2.62
C VAL A 408 -4.53 -20.55 2.23
N ASN A 409 -4.54 -21.90 2.21
CA ASN A 409 -3.38 -22.67 1.82
C ASN A 409 -3.28 -22.75 0.30
N PRO A 410 -2.22 -22.23 -0.34
CA PRO A 410 -2.08 -22.29 -1.80
C PRO A 410 -1.94 -23.72 -2.33
N ASP A 411 -1.41 -24.68 -1.56
CA ASP A 411 -1.22 -26.06 -2.01
C ASP A 411 -2.55 -26.74 -2.37
N GLU A 412 -3.57 -26.56 -1.51
CA GLU A 412 -4.91 -27.10 -1.75
C GLU A 412 -5.56 -26.52 -3.02
N LEU A 413 -5.29 -25.24 -3.30
CA LEU A 413 -5.79 -24.59 -4.50
C LEU A 413 -5.05 -25.05 -5.75
N VAL A 414 -3.73 -25.26 -5.64
CA VAL A 414 -2.92 -25.77 -6.75
C VAL A 414 -3.33 -27.20 -7.10
N GLU A 415 -3.57 -28.06 -6.11
CA GLU A 415 -4.10 -29.41 -6.37
C GLU A 415 -5.46 -29.39 -7.06
N LYS A 416 -6.34 -28.47 -6.66
CA LYS A 416 -7.71 -28.39 -7.16
C LYS A 416 -7.83 -27.72 -8.54
N TYR A 417 -7.07 -26.66 -8.78
CA TYR A 417 -7.25 -25.79 -9.94
C TYR A 417 -6.01 -25.69 -10.86
N GLY A 418 -4.87 -26.19 -10.43
CA GLY A 418 -3.59 -26.01 -11.11
C GLY A 418 -2.89 -24.68 -10.77
N SER A 419 -1.56 -24.68 -10.81
CA SER A 419 -0.73 -23.53 -10.44
C SER A 419 -1.00 -22.29 -11.29
N ASP A 420 -1.16 -22.46 -12.62
CA ASP A 420 -1.42 -21.35 -13.53
C ASP A 420 -2.77 -20.68 -13.29
N THR A 421 -3.79 -21.45 -12.91
CA THR A 421 -5.10 -20.89 -12.53
C THR A 421 -4.98 -20.05 -11.27
N VAL A 422 -4.26 -20.53 -10.25
CA VAL A 422 -4.05 -19.81 -8.99
C VAL A 422 -3.25 -18.51 -9.24
N ARG A 423 -2.19 -18.58 -10.05
CA ARG A 423 -1.40 -17.39 -10.46
C ARG A 423 -2.27 -16.35 -11.16
N CYS A 424 -3.02 -16.79 -12.18
CA CYS A 424 -3.92 -15.89 -12.93
C CYS A 424 -5.02 -15.32 -12.03
N TYR A 425 -5.54 -16.08 -11.08
CA TYR A 425 -6.52 -15.60 -10.12
C TYR A 425 -5.95 -14.46 -9.25
N LEU A 426 -4.77 -14.65 -8.67
CA LEU A 426 -4.13 -13.63 -7.84
C LEU A 426 -3.86 -12.34 -8.63
N MET A 427 -3.39 -12.46 -9.86
CA MET A 427 -3.10 -11.32 -10.73
C MET A 427 -4.36 -10.65 -11.30
N PHE A 428 -5.47 -11.37 -11.45
CA PHE A 428 -6.71 -10.85 -12.02
C PHE A 428 -7.65 -10.24 -10.98
N ASN A 429 -7.78 -10.91 -9.82
CA ASN A 429 -8.78 -10.54 -8.81
C ASN A 429 -8.38 -9.30 -8.01
N PHE A 430 -7.07 -9.01 -7.95
CA PHE A 430 -6.55 -7.93 -7.11
C PHE A 430 -5.87 -6.84 -7.95
N ASP A 431 -6.16 -5.59 -7.59
CA ASP A 431 -5.28 -4.49 -7.98
C ASP A 431 -3.94 -4.66 -7.26
N TRP A 432 -2.83 -4.53 -8.00
CA TRP A 432 -1.49 -4.78 -7.44
C TRP A 432 -1.20 -3.98 -6.17
N GLN A 433 -1.57 -2.71 -6.16
CA GLN A 433 -1.24 -1.81 -5.04
C GLN A 433 -2.23 -1.90 -3.87
N LYS A 434 -3.50 -2.19 -4.16
CA LYS A 434 -4.56 -2.18 -3.14
C LYS A 434 -4.74 -3.52 -2.45
N GLY A 435 -4.50 -4.62 -3.17
CA GLY A 435 -4.89 -5.95 -2.69
C GLY A 435 -6.41 -6.11 -2.61
N GLY A 436 -6.87 -6.89 -1.66
CA GLY A 436 -8.31 -7.07 -1.42
C GLY A 436 -8.66 -8.37 -0.70
N PRO A 437 -9.94 -8.58 -0.40
CA PRO A 437 -10.41 -9.77 0.28
C PRO A 437 -10.39 -11.00 -0.63
N TRP A 438 -10.06 -12.13 -0.05
CA TRP A 438 -10.11 -13.42 -0.74
C TRP A 438 -11.55 -13.83 -1.06
N ASN A 439 -11.81 -14.20 -2.30
CA ASN A 439 -13.09 -14.78 -2.74
C ASN A 439 -12.85 -15.95 -3.71
N GLU A 440 -12.92 -17.18 -3.20
CA GLU A 440 -12.63 -18.38 -4.00
C GLU A 440 -13.53 -18.52 -5.23
N ASN A 441 -14.76 -18.00 -5.21
CA ASN A 441 -15.67 -18.10 -6.36
C ASN A 441 -15.14 -17.40 -7.62
N ASN A 442 -14.31 -16.37 -7.45
CA ASN A 442 -13.75 -15.58 -8.55
C ASN A 442 -12.67 -16.35 -9.34
N ILE A 443 -12.12 -17.44 -8.80
CA ILE A 443 -11.10 -18.27 -9.47
C ILE A 443 -11.63 -18.93 -10.76
N LYS A 444 -12.95 -19.12 -10.86
CA LYS A 444 -13.60 -19.71 -12.03
C LYS A 444 -13.45 -18.86 -13.29
N GLY A 445 -13.31 -17.54 -13.16
CA GLY A 445 -13.10 -16.65 -14.30
C GLY A 445 -11.78 -16.92 -15.03
N PRO A 446 -10.63 -16.79 -14.36
CA PRO A 446 -9.33 -17.18 -14.91
C PRO A 446 -9.25 -18.62 -15.37
N GLN A 447 -9.81 -19.57 -14.60
CA GLN A 447 -9.86 -20.99 -15.01
C GLN A 447 -10.57 -21.15 -16.35
N GLY A 448 -11.76 -20.55 -16.51
CA GLY A 448 -12.52 -20.62 -17.76
C GLY A 448 -11.78 -19.99 -18.94
N TRP A 449 -11.05 -18.88 -18.71
CA TRP A 449 -10.20 -18.27 -19.73
C TRP A 449 -9.10 -19.22 -20.20
N LEU A 450 -8.36 -19.82 -19.28
CA LEU A 450 -7.29 -20.77 -19.60
C LEU A 450 -7.81 -21.99 -20.36
N MET A 451 -8.92 -22.56 -19.90
CA MET A 451 -9.55 -23.69 -20.57
C MET A 451 -10.03 -23.34 -21.97
N ASP A 452 -10.62 -22.17 -22.19
CA ASP A 452 -11.04 -21.73 -23.52
C ASP A 452 -9.84 -21.54 -24.47
N VAL A 453 -8.70 -21.03 -24.00
CA VAL A 453 -7.47 -20.94 -24.82
C VAL A 453 -6.92 -22.34 -25.13
N TRP A 454 -6.93 -23.24 -24.14
CA TRP A 454 -6.57 -24.64 -24.33
C TRP A 454 -7.41 -25.28 -25.41
N ASP A 455 -8.73 -25.19 -25.33
CA ASP A 455 -9.65 -25.78 -26.29
C ASP A 455 -9.47 -25.22 -27.71
N LEU A 456 -9.19 -23.91 -27.84
CA LEU A 456 -8.89 -23.29 -29.13
C LEU A 456 -7.65 -23.89 -29.79
N VAL A 457 -6.58 -24.14 -29.05
CA VAL A 457 -5.36 -24.77 -29.59
C VAL A 457 -5.60 -26.25 -29.88
N MET A 458 -6.22 -27.00 -28.96
CA MET A 458 -6.45 -28.42 -29.09
C MET A 458 -7.45 -28.79 -30.21
N SER A 459 -8.33 -27.84 -30.56
CA SER A 459 -9.22 -28.01 -31.73
C SER A 459 -8.49 -27.98 -33.07
N GLY A 460 -7.22 -27.53 -33.06
CA GLY A 460 -6.37 -27.48 -34.23
C GLY A 460 -6.69 -26.33 -35.19
N VAL A 461 -6.01 -26.35 -36.32
CA VAL A 461 -6.14 -25.32 -37.37
C VAL A 461 -7.53 -25.43 -38.02
N PRO A 462 -8.31 -24.36 -38.14
CA PRO A 462 -9.61 -24.39 -38.81
C PRO A 462 -9.49 -24.78 -40.29
N GLU A 463 -10.44 -25.57 -40.78
CA GLU A 463 -10.52 -25.98 -42.21
C GLU A 463 -11.08 -24.85 -43.11
N GLY A 464 -11.52 -23.72 -42.55
CA GLY A 464 -12.14 -22.62 -43.28
C GLY A 464 -11.17 -21.84 -44.17
N THR A 465 -11.72 -21.20 -45.22
CA THR A 465 -10.93 -20.31 -46.11
C THR A 465 -10.73 -18.90 -45.52
N GLY A 466 -11.35 -18.63 -44.36
CA GLY A 466 -11.34 -17.32 -43.71
C GLY A 466 -12.28 -16.29 -44.36
N ASN A 467 -12.50 -15.21 -43.63
CA ASN A 467 -13.18 -14.02 -44.10
C ASN A 467 -12.23 -12.83 -43.90
N PRO A 468 -11.74 -12.16 -44.98
CA PRO A 468 -10.73 -11.12 -44.88
C PRO A 468 -11.12 -9.91 -44.00
N GLU A 469 -12.40 -9.63 -43.85
CA GLU A 469 -12.89 -8.56 -42.99
C GLU A 469 -12.80 -8.95 -41.52
N VAL A 470 -13.21 -10.18 -41.19
CA VAL A 470 -13.11 -10.73 -39.83
C VAL A 470 -11.65 -10.92 -39.42
N GLU A 471 -10.82 -11.41 -40.34
CA GLU A 471 -9.36 -11.57 -40.09
C GLU A 471 -8.68 -10.25 -39.78
N ARG A 472 -9.02 -9.18 -40.52
CA ARG A 472 -8.55 -7.82 -40.20
C ARG A 472 -9.05 -7.33 -38.84
N ASP A 473 -10.31 -7.61 -38.48
CA ASP A 473 -10.84 -7.24 -37.17
C ASP A 473 -10.11 -7.98 -36.03
N ILE A 474 -9.83 -9.27 -36.22
CA ILE A 474 -9.03 -10.07 -35.27
C ILE A 474 -7.60 -9.51 -35.16
N GLU A 475 -6.93 -9.22 -36.28
CA GLU A 475 -5.59 -8.65 -36.27
C GLU A 475 -5.56 -7.28 -35.54
N ARG A 476 -6.53 -6.39 -35.84
CA ARG A 476 -6.67 -5.11 -35.16
C ARG A 476 -6.82 -5.28 -33.64
N LYS A 477 -7.76 -6.12 -33.20
CA LYS A 477 -7.99 -6.39 -31.77
C LYS A 477 -6.81 -7.07 -31.11
N LEU A 478 -6.07 -7.91 -31.82
CA LEU A 478 -4.83 -8.50 -31.33
C LEU A 478 -3.81 -7.40 -31.01
N HIS A 479 -3.59 -6.45 -31.93
CA HIS A 479 -2.64 -5.36 -31.69
C HIS A 479 -3.12 -4.40 -30.58
N GLN A 480 -4.41 -4.14 -30.47
CA GLN A 480 -4.98 -3.40 -29.32
C GLN A 480 -4.73 -4.16 -28.00
N THR A 481 -4.91 -5.48 -28.00
CA THR A 481 -4.62 -6.33 -26.82
C THR A 481 -3.13 -6.28 -26.47
N ILE A 482 -2.23 -6.37 -27.45
CA ILE A 482 -0.77 -6.25 -27.22
C ILE A 482 -0.44 -4.91 -26.57
N GLU A 483 -1.01 -3.79 -27.04
CA GLU A 483 -0.79 -2.46 -26.42
C GLU A 483 -1.21 -2.43 -24.95
N VAL A 484 -2.40 -2.94 -24.65
CA VAL A 484 -2.94 -2.96 -23.27
C VAL A 484 -2.11 -3.86 -22.37
N VAL A 485 -1.71 -5.03 -22.86
CA VAL A 485 -0.88 -5.97 -22.09
C VAL A 485 0.52 -5.38 -21.84
N ASN A 486 1.15 -4.77 -22.84
CA ASN A 486 2.45 -4.12 -22.68
C ASN A 486 2.41 -3.07 -21.58
N ARG A 487 1.47 -2.13 -21.67
CA ARG A 487 1.30 -1.10 -20.65
C ARG A 487 0.98 -1.70 -19.28
N GLY A 488 0.12 -2.72 -19.23
CA GLY A 488 -0.25 -3.36 -17.98
C GLY A 488 0.90 -4.10 -17.29
N LEU A 489 1.84 -4.67 -18.06
CA LEU A 489 3.06 -5.28 -17.53
C LEU A 489 4.02 -4.21 -16.98
N GLU A 490 4.21 -3.10 -17.71
CA GLU A 490 5.06 -1.98 -17.26
C GLU A 490 4.51 -1.31 -15.99
N GLU A 491 3.19 -1.16 -15.89
CA GLU A 491 2.50 -0.48 -14.77
C GLU A 491 2.11 -1.43 -13.63
N PHE A 492 2.34 -2.73 -13.76
CA PHE A 492 1.85 -3.78 -12.85
C PHE A 492 0.32 -3.83 -12.73
N SER A 493 -0.38 -3.44 -13.80
CA SER A 493 -1.84 -3.55 -13.95
C SER A 493 -2.21 -4.92 -14.54
N PHE A 494 -1.80 -6.00 -13.87
CA PHE A 494 -1.96 -7.37 -14.35
C PHE A 494 -3.43 -7.76 -14.52
N ASN A 495 -4.30 -7.27 -13.66
CA ASN A 495 -5.75 -7.47 -13.75
C ASN A 495 -6.31 -6.93 -15.07
N THR A 496 -5.88 -5.76 -15.50
CA THR A 496 -6.27 -5.17 -16.79
C THR A 496 -5.74 -6.00 -17.96
N SER A 497 -4.48 -6.44 -17.89
CA SER A 497 -3.85 -7.26 -18.92
C SER A 497 -4.58 -8.60 -19.12
N ILE A 498 -4.95 -9.28 -18.03
CA ILE A 498 -5.70 -10.55 -18.10
C ILE A 498 -7.12 -10.30 -18.59
N ALA A 499 -7.80 -9.26 -18.11
CA ALA A 499 -9.14 -8.91 -18.55
C ALA A 499 -9.20 -8.65 -20.07
N GLU A 500 -8.21 -7.96 -20.62
CA GLU A 500 -8.14 -7.69 -22.05
C GLU A 500 -7.91 -8.98 -22.87
N GLN A 501 -7.01 -9.84 -22.41
CA GLN A 501 -6.83 -11.16 -23.05
C GLN A 501 -8.09 -12.03 -22.98
N MET A 502 -8.85 -11.96 -21.88
CA MET A 502 -10.16 -12.65 -21.77
C MET A 502 -11.18 -12.12 -22.79
N LYS A 503 -11.23 -10.79 -23.00
CA LYS A 503 -12.11 -10.18 -24.03
C LYS A 503 -11.69 -10.59 -25.43
N PHE A 504 -10.39 -10.49 -25.73
CA PHE A 504 -9.87 -10.90 -27.03
C PHE A 504 -10.15 -12.37 -27.33
N LYS A 505 -9.93 -13.28 -26.37
CA LYS A 505 -10.26 -14.70 -26.48
C LYS A 505 -11.74 -14.91 -26.85
N ASN A 506 -12.69 -14.15 -26.29
CA ASN A 506 -14.10 -14.28 -26.65
C ASN A 506 -14.36 -13.93 -28.12
N THR A 507 -13.75 -12.85 -28.61
CA THR A 507 -13.84 -12.46 -30.02
C THR A 507 -13.23 -13.54 -30.95
N LEU A 508 -12.05 -14.01 -30.59
CA LEU A 508 -11.34 -15.05 -31.33
C LEU A 508 -12.16 -16.36 -31.39
N LYS A 509 -12.70 -16.82 -30.25
CA LYS A 509 -13.54 -18.01 -30.15
C LYS A 509 -14.79 -17.87 -31.02
N SER A 510 -15.40 -16.69 -31.07
CA SER A 510 -16.56 -16.43 -31.93
C SER A 510 -16.19 -16.52 -33.41
N ALA A 511 -15.06 -15.98 -33.84
CA ALA A 511 -14.58 -16.02 -35.23
C ALA A 511 -14.22 -17.45 -35.66
N VAL A 512 -13.57 -18.22 -34.78
CA VAL A 512 -13.24 -19.66 -35.03
C VAL A 512 -14.52 -20.50 -35.17
N ASN A 513 -15.47 -20.34 -34.25
CA ASN A 513 -16.74 -21.09 -34.30
C ASN A 513 -17.59 -20.76 -35.52
N ALA A 514 -17.47 -19.56 -36.07
CA ALA A 514 -18.12 -19.15 -37.30
C ALA A 514 -17.40 -19.65 -38.59
N GLY A 515 -16.23 -20.32 -38.46
CA GLY A 515 -15.38 -20.70 -39.60
C GLY A 515 -14.82 -19.51 -40.37
N ALA A 516 -14.71 -18.36 -39.71
CA ALA A 516 -14.35 -17.10 -40.34
C ALA A 516 -12.83 -16.80 -40.31
N LEU A 517 -12.01 -17.68 -39.73
CA LEU A 517 -10.55 -17.59 -39.71
C LEU A 517 -9.93 -18.66 -40.59
N GLY A 518 -9.06 -18.27 -41.51
CA GLY A 518 -8.21 -19.14 -42.28
C GLY A 518 -7.00 -19.65 -41.48
N ALA A 519 -6.35 -20.67 -42.00
CA ALA A 519 -5.23 -21.34 -41.33
C ALA A 519 -4.07 -20.41 -40.95
N GLU A 520 -3.70 -19.49 -41.84
CA GLU A 520 -2.59 -18.55 -41.61
C GLU A 520 -2.92 -17.51 -40.52
N ALA A 521 -4.10 -16.90 -40.62
CA ALA A 521 -4.58 -15.94 -39.62
C ALA A 521 -4.74 -16.57 -38.22
N TRP A 522 -5.26 -17.80 -38.16
CA TRP A 522 -5.35 -18.58 -36.94
C TRP A 522 -3.97 -18.85 -36.33
N SER A 523 -3.04 -19.39 -37.15
CA SER A 523 -1.71 -19.78 -36.66
C SER A 523 -0.92 -18.58 -36.14
N SER A 524 -0.93 -17.43 -36.84
CA SER A 524 -0.25 -16.21 -36.42
C SER A 524 -0.87 -15.63 -35.13
N THR A 525 -2.21 -15.64 -35.05
CA THR A 525 -2.93 -15.14 -33.86
C THR A 525 -2.66 -16.01 -32.63
N MET A 526 -2.78 -17.37 -32.76
CA MET A 526 -2.52 -18.27 -31.64
C MET A 526 -1.08 -18.20 -31.14
N ASN A 527 -0.11 -18.05 -32.05
CA ASN A 527 1.29 -17.83 -31.71
C ASN A 527 1.47 -16.57 -30.84
N ALA A 528 0.79 -15.49 -31.17
CA ALA A 528 0.82 -14.27 -30.36
C ALA A 528 0.09 -14.44 -29.02
N VAL A 529 -1.09 -15.05 -29.00
CA VAL A 529 -1.88 -15.30 -27.78
C VAL A 529 -1.12 -16.12 -26.76
N VAL A 530 -0.47 -17.20 -27.19
CA VAL A 530 0.29 -18.07 -26.28
C VAL A 530 1.50 -17.33 -25.68
N ARG A 531 2.18 -16.48 -26.47
CA ARG A 531 3.26 -15.63 -25.94
C ARG A 531 2.76 -14.56 -24.97
N LEU A 532 1.61 -13.93 -25.25
CA LEU A 532 1.00 -12.94 -24.36
C LEU A 532 0.56 -13.53 -23.02
N MET A 533 0.13 -14.80 -23.01
CA MET A 533 -0.29 -15.46 -21.76
C MET A 533 0.88 -16.02 -20.95
N ALA A 534 2.06 -16.23 -21.54
CA ALA A 534 3.20 -16.89 -20.90
C ALA A 534 3.64 -16.26 -19.56
N PRO A 535 3.68 -14.94 -19.36
CA PRO A 535 4.01 -14.36 -18.05
C PRO A 535 3.00 -14.69 -16.94
N PHE A 536 1.75 -14.93 -17.31
CA PHE A 536 0.64 -15.16 -16.38
C PHE A 536 0.45 -16.66 -16.10
N ALA A 537 0.49 -17.48 -17.14
CA ALA A 537 0.27 -18.92 -17.12
C ALA A 537 1.43 -19.68 -17.81
N PRO A 538 2.62 -19.71 -17.17
CA PRO A 538 3.86 -20.17 -17.82
C PRO A 538 3.82 -21.65 -18.23
N HIS A 539 3.23 -22.52 -17.41
CA HIS A 539 3.23 -23.96 -17.69
C HIS A 539 2.28 -24.30 -18.86
N MET A 540 1.07 -23.74 -18.82
CA MET A 540 0.10 -23.94 -19.90
C MET A 540 0.59 -23.32 -21.21
N ALA A 541 1.21 -22.15 -21.16
CA ALA A 541 1.76 -21.51 -22.35
C ALA A 541 2.84 -22.37 -23.00
N GLU A 542 3.75 -22.98 -22.22
CA GLU A 542 4.78 -23.89 -22.76
C GLU A 542 4.19 -25.12 -23.42
N GLU A 543 3.19 -25.75 -22.79
CA GLU A 543 2.52 -26.93 -23.35
C GLU A 543 1.77 -26.60 -24.64
N LEU A 544 1.05 -25.48 -24.67
CA LEU A 544 0.35 -25.00 -25.85
C LEU A 544 1.32 -24.62 -26.98
N TRP A 545 2.47 -24.03 -26.62
CA TRP A 545 3.55 -23.67 -27.56
C TRP A 545 4.11 -24.92 -28.25
N ALA A 546 4.39 -25.97 -27.47
CA ALA A 546 4.82 -27.27 -28.01
C ALA A 546 3.75 -27.91 -28.87
N THR A 547 2.46 -27.87 -28.48
CA THR A 547 1.32 -28.39 -29.24
C THR A 547 1.14 -27.69 -30.59
N LEU A 548 1.45 -26.38 -30.66
CA LEU A 548 1.48 -25.62 -31.93
C LEU A 548 2.68 -25.99 -32.83
N GLY A 549 3.51 -26.95 -32.43
CA GLY A 549 4.68 -27.41 -33.19
C GLY A 549 5.85 -26.42 -33.19
N GLN A 550 5.90 -25.52 -32.24
CA GLN A 550 6.94 -24.53 -32.10
C GLN A 550 8.17 -25.07 -31.34
N GLY A 551 9.33 -24.45 -31.55
CA GLY A 551 10.56 -24.85 -30.87
C GLY A 551 10.55 -24.48 -29.38
N TYR A 552 11.32 -25.22 -28.57
CA TYR A 552 11.52 -24.94 -27.15
C TYR A 552 12.31 -23.64 -26.96
N SER A 553 11.93 -22.69 -26.12
CA SER A 553 10.75 -22.58 -25.26
C SER A 553 9.97 -21.31 -25.62
N VAL A 554 8.67 -21.21 -25.26
CA VAL A 554 7.88 -19.98 -25.40
C VAL A 554 8.53 -18.82 -24.64
N HIS A 555 9.19 -19.11 -23.52
CA HIS A 555 9.83 -18.11 -22.64
C HIS A 555 11.12 -17.53 -23.20
N THR A 556 11.68 -18.11 -24.26
CA THR A 556 12.85 -17.59 -24.98
C THR A 556 12.50 -16.86 -26.28
N GLN A 557 11.21 -16.79 -26.61
CA GLN A 557 10.76 -16.13 -27.83
C GLN A 557 10.68 -14.62 -27.67
N ALA A 558 10.87 -13.91 -28.79
CA ALA A 558 10.63 -12.46 -28.82
C ALA A 558 9.17 -12.17 -28.44
N TRP A 559 8.99 -11.11 -27.67
CA TRP A 559 7.66 -10.63 -27.29
C TRP A 559 6.88 -10.18 -28.54
N PRO A 560 5.53 -10.36 -28.57
CA PRO A 560 4.72 -9.91 -29.70
C PRO A 560 4.84 -8.40 -29.93
N GLU A 561 5.23 -8.00 -31.14
CA GLU A 561 5.40 -6.60 -31.49
C GLU A 561 4.04 -5.90 -31.64
N TYR A 562 3.96 -4.69 -31.09
CA TYR A 562 2.80 -3.81 -31.29
C TYR A 562 2.95 -2.99 -32.57
N ASP A 563 1.93 -3.03 -33.41
CA ASP A 563 1.83 -2.21 -34.61
C ASP A 563 0.65 -1.23 -34.50
N ALA A 564 0.97 0.06 -34.39
CA ALA A 564 -0.02 1.11 -34.20
C ALA A 564 -0.94 1.30 -35.44
N GLU A 565 -0.47 0.99 -36.65
CA GLU A 565 -1.30 1.10 -37.85
C GLU A 565 -2.34 -0.04 -37.91
N LYS A 566 -1.95 -1.24 -37.52
CA LYS A 566 -2.86 -2.37 -37.44
C LYS A 566 -3.89 -2.24 -36.30
N ALA A 567 -3.53 -1.53 -35.22
CA ALA A 567 -4.42 -1.30 -34.07
C ALA A 567 -5.49 -0.20 -34.33
N LYS A 568 -5.40 0.55 -35.43
CA LYS A 568 -6.34 1.64 -35.71
C LYS A 568 -7.74 1.12 -36.01
N GLU A 569 -8.72 1.76 -35.39
CA GLU A 569 -10.14 1.53 -35.73
C GLU A 569 -10.42 2.13 -37.13
N ASP A 570 -11.06 1.33 -37.99
CA ASP A 570 -11.55 1.82 -39.28
C ASP A 570 -12.80 2.70 -39.08
N THR A 571 -13.60 2.38 -38.08
CA THR A 571 -14.81 3.13 -37.70
C THR A 571 -14.86 3.39 -36.20
N VAL A 572 -15.44 4.51 -35.83
CA VAL A 572 -15.72 4.92 -34.42
C VAL A 572 -17.19 5.27 -34.27
N GLU A 573 -17.70 5.33 -33.07
CA GLU A 573 -19.06 5.68 -32.79
C GLU A 573 -19.23 7.19 -32.59
N LEU A 574 -19.93 7.87 -33.48
CA LEU A 574 -20.30 9.27 -33.32
C LEU A 574 -21.44 9.40 -32.31
N VAL A 575 -21.13 9.87 -31.10
CA VAL A 575 -22.12 10.07 -30.04
C VAL A 575 -22.85 11.38 -30.23
N ILE A 576 -24.18 11.32 -30.40
CA ILE A 576 -25.05 12.51 -30.49
C ILE A 576 -25.42 12.95 -29.08
N MET A 577 -25.20 14.24 -28.82
CA MET A 577 -25.61 14.88 -27.56
C MET A 577 -26.62 16.00 -27.85
N ILE A 578 -27.63 16.12 -27.00
CA ILE A 578 -28.58 17.24 -27.01
C ILE A 578 -28.51 17.97 -25.68
N ASN A 579 -28.16 19.26 -25.73
CA ASN A 579 -27.97 20.09 -24.54
C ASN A 579 -27.03 19.43 -23.51
N GLY A 580 -25.92 18.82 -23.98
CA GLY A 580 -24.88 18.20 -23.14
C GLY A 580 -25.18 16.77 -22.64
N ARG A 581 -26.29 16.16 -23.05
CA ARG A 581 -26.65 14.79 -22.66
C ARG A 581 -26.71 13.87 -23.87
N PRO A 582 -26.10 12.66 -23.81
CA PRO A 582 -26.22 11.68 -24.89
C PRO A 582 -27.68 11.34 -25.18
N ARG A 583 -28.05 11.25 -26.46
CA ARG A 583 -29.38 10.93 -26.93
C ARG A 583 -29.33 10.11 -28.21
N GLY A 584 -30.23 9.12 -28.29
CA GLY A 584 -30.30 8.20 -29.43
C GLY A 584 -29.18 7.19 -29.50
N GLU A 585 -29.14 6.42 -30.56
CA GLU A 585 -28.05 5.47 -30.86
C GLU A 585 -26.86 6.21 -31.46
N ALA A 586 -25.65 5.75 -31.17
CA ALA A 586 -24.44 6.27 -31.79
C ALA A 586 -24.38 5.83 -33.27
N ILE A 587 -23.79 6.65 -34.12
CA ILE A 587 -23.69 6.41 -35.55
C ILE A 587 -22.27 5.92 -35.85
N ALA A 588 -22.13 4.76 -36.49
CA ALA A 588 -20.84 4.28 -36.97
C ALA A 588 -20.32 5.22 -38.10
N VAL A 589 -19.14 5.77 -37.89
CA VAL A 589 -18.49 6.72 -38.82
C VAL A 589 -17.03 6.35 -39.02
N PRO A 590 -16.40 6.71 -40.15
CA PRO A 590 -14.97 6.49 -40.33
C PRO A 590 -14.12 7.11 -39.21
N ALA A 591 -13.11 6.40 -38.76
CA ALA A 591 -12.14 6.92 -37.79
C ALA A 591 -11.46 8.17 -38.40
N GLY A 592 -11.50 9.30 -37.67
CA GLY A 592 -10.99 10.57 -38.17
C GLY A 592 -12.01 11.37 -39.00
N ILE A 593 -13.30 11.06 -38.90
CA ILE A 593 -14.36 11.90 -39.49
C ILE A 593 -14.11 13.38 -39.22
N ASN A 594 -14.20 14.19 -40.26
CA ASN A 594 -14.04 15.63 -40.13
C ASN A 594 -15.29 16.26 -39.47
N LYS A 595 -15.14 17.51 -39.05
CA LYS A 595 -16.20 18.25 -38.34
C LYS A 595 -17.48 18.37 -39.17
N ASP A 596 -17.31 18.73 -40.44
CA ASP A 596 -18.47 19.07 -41.31
C ASP A 596 -19.31 17.84 -41.60
N ASP A 597 -18.69 16.70 -41.85
CA ASP A 597 -19.37 15.43 -42.09
C ASP A 597 -20.02 14.91 -40.78
N ALA A 598 -19.34 15.05 -39.63
CA ALA A 598 -19.88 14.64 -38.35
C ALA A 598 -21.11 15.48 -37.95
N GLU A 599 -21.03 16.82 -38.12
CA GLU A 599 -22.15 17.72 -37.84
C GLU A 599 -23.32 17.44 -38.79
N LYS A 600 -23.05 17.19 -40.05
CA LYS A 600 -24.08 16.84 -41.05
C LYS A 600 -24.80 15.53 -40.66
N LEU A 601 -24.09 14.45 -40.40
CA LEU A 601 -24.66 13.17 -39.99
C LEU A 601 -25.50 13.31 -38.71
N ALA A 602 -24.99 14.05 -37.73
CA ALA A 602 -25.73 14.29 -36.49
C ALA A 602 -27.03 15.07 -36.74
N LEU A 603 -27.03 16.10 -37.59
CA LEU A 603 -28.20 16.86 -37.94
C LEU A 603 -29.23 16.05 -38.73
N GLU A 604 -28.82 15.14 -39.56
CA GLU A 604 -29.66 14.22 -40.35
C GLU A 604 -30.27 13.11 -39.50
N SER A 605 -29.75 12.85 -38.28
CA SER A 605 -30.23 11.77 -37.40
C SER A 605 -31.69 12.00 -36.96
N GLU A 606 -32.49 10.95 -36.92
CA GLU A 606 -33.88 11.02 -36.43
C GLU A 606 -33.97 11.62 -35.02
N THR A 607 -33.01 11.37 -34.17
CA THR A 607 -32.94 11.86 -32.80
C THR A 607 -32.88 13.37 -32.74
N VAL A 608 -32.05 14.00 -33.59
CA VAL A 608 -31.90 15.45 -33.67
C VAL A 608 -33.11 16.06 -34.38
N GLN A 609 -33.56 15.46 -35.45
CA GLN A 609 -34.75 15.93 -36.20
C GLN A 609 -36.01 15.99 -35.31
N ARG A 610 -36.24 14.93 -34.49
CA ARG A 610 -37.36 14.94 -33.51
C ARG A 610 -37.17 15.99 -32.42
N ALA A 611 -35.96 16.17 -31.92
CA ALA A 611 -35.67 17.07 -30.82
C ALA A 611 -35.74 18.55 -31.23
N THR A 612 -35.45 18.87 -32.49
CA THR A 612 -35.49 20.24 -33.03
C THR A 612 -36.80 20.59 -33.67
N ASP A 613 -37.73 19.64 -33.83
CA ASP A 613 -38.99 19.79 -34.57
C ASP A 613 -38.76 20.36 -35.99
N GLY A 614 -37.68 19.91 -36.64
CA GLY A 614 -37.25 20.35 -37.98
C GLY A 614 -36.67 21.78 -38.04
N LYS A 615 -36.47 22.47 -36.91
CA LYS A 615 -35.90 23.81 -36.83
C LYS A 615 -34.36 23.76 -36.73
N ALA A 616 -33.70 24.81 -37.21
CA ALA A 616 -32.27 24.93 -37.06
C ALA A 616 -31.88 25.07 -35.58
N PRO A 617 -30.88 24.28 -35.09
CA PRO A 617 -30.41 24.41 -33.72
C PRO A 617 -29.65 25.73 -33.50
N ARG A 618 -29.61 26.20 -32.26
CA ARG A 618 -28.86 27.43 -31.90
C ARG A 618 -27.35 27.28 -32.13
N ARG A 619 -26.81 26.09 -31.88
CA ARG A 619 -25.40 25.81 -32.04
C ARG A 619 -25.16 24.31 -32.21
N VAL A 620 -24.20 23.97 -33.06
CA VAL A 620 -23.66 22.61 -33.23
C VAL A 620 -22.19 22.64 -32.82
N ILE A 621 -21.76 21.71 -31.98
CA ILE A 621 -20.41 21.65 -31.43
C ILE A 621 -19.85 20.25 -31.66
N PHE A 622 -18.88 20.15 -32.56
CA PHE A 622 -18.13 18.91 -32.73
C PHE A 622 -16.99 18.84 -31.72
N ILE A 623 -16.87 17.69 -31.06
CA ILE A 623 -15.80 17.35 -30.13
C ILE A 623 -15.09 16.14 -30.73
N PRO A 624 -13.87 16.31 -31.29
CA PRO A 624 -13.13 15.19 -31.88
C PRO A 624 -12.80 14.16 -30.83
N GLY A 625 -12.85 12.88 -31.22
CA GLY A 625 -12.41 11.77 -30.37
C GLY A 625 -10.91 11.93 -30.04
N LYS A 626 -10.54 11.65 -28.82
CA LYS A 626 -9.14 11.46 -28.39
C LYS A 626 -8.87 9.95 -28.26
N LYS A 627 -7.60 9.55 -28.20
CA LYS A 627 -7.21 8.14 -28.03
C LYS A 627 -8.05 7.50 -26.92
N GLY A 628 -8.92 6.52 -27.27
CA GLY A 628 -9.82 5.83 -26.35
C GLY A 628 -11.17 6.52 -26.07
N SER A 629 -11.57 7.55 -26.81
CA SER A 629 -12.90 8.16 -26.68
C SER A 629 -13.52 8.51 -28.04
N ASP A 630 -14.78 8.16 -28.20
CA ASP A 630 -15.55 8.45 -29.41
C ASP A 630 -15.76 9.93 -29.67
N PRO A 631 -15.82 10.35 -30.97
CA PRO A 631 -16.17 11.70 -31.35
C PRO A 631 -17.61 12.00 -30.95
N LYS A 632 -17.89 13.27 -30.60
CA LYS A 632 -19.22 13.70 -30.14
C LYS A 632 -19.68 14.93 -30.91
N VAL A 633 -20.98 14.97 -31.20
CA VAL A 633 -21.60 16.19 -31.69
C VAL A 633 -22.66 16.61 -30.70
N ASN A 634 -22.52 17.79 -30.10
CA ASN A 634 -23.48 18.35 -29.18
C ASN A 634 -24.35 19.39 -29.88
N ILE A 635 -25.64 19.11 -29.94
CA ILE A 635 -26.67 19.96 -30.51
C ILE A 635 -27.27 20.80 -29.39
N VAL A 636 -27.16 22.11 -29.49
CA VAL A 636 -27.80 23.05 -28.55
C VAL A 636 -29.07 23.60 -29.19
N ILE A 637 -30.19 23.30 -28.57
CA ILE A 637 -31.51 23.68 -29.04
C ILE A 637 -31.98 24.97 -28.36
#